data_5a96efc0adafe9d79a328b20563a1f0d
#
_entry.id   5a96efc0adafe9d79a328b20563a1f0d
#
_cell.length_a   1.000
_cell.length_b   1.000
_cell.length_c   1.000
_cell.angle_alpha   90.00
_cell.angle_beta   90.00
_cell.angle_gamma   90.00
#
_symmetry.space_group_name_H-M   'P 1'
#
loop_
_entity.id
_entity.type
_entity.pdbx_description
1 polymer ?
#
loop_
_entity_poly.entity_id
_entity_poly.type
_entity_poly.pdbx_seq_one_letter_code
_entity_poly.pdbx_strand_id
1 'polypeptide(L)'
;MNQSDIKAINELKVLSIDMINGAKSGNPGIVLDMAPVMYTLFARVLNVYPKNPTFFNRDRVVLSSAHISPLYYSALHMAGFNISKSDLEHFRRLGSSTPGLPELNNPLGVDASTGYAGDGIGISVGICMARRYFANMILNEDKKLNLLDFTTYCFLSDADIMSGSADEAFSFAIAQNLNNLVFLYDANNMNSEGPLDDVLPGGIEKKFMAMGFYVDSLKNTENVKEIARAIEAGKNSGKPAMIIFRNVIGKDSFNMGKNIVHSGPLSMDDTANLRRKYNLFLPPFEISKDSMIHLNSQIEERANKTLKKWNDLYSRAKNINSDSLNSILTLLETGNSNISFIASNYKINDGYRESLIDSNYKVLNLINPKSPFFLGGSASEYVTSKTILGGETYQSSKNPLEKNIRFGTRERAMAHILNGMALMGLRVFGSTKLCFLNECLSGLKMSAMMGLPVTYIFTHDSLYFSEEGPARIPNNELTVLRTIPNMITYRPADIYELMGCYENILNKSVPSSLVITRNSVPKLPGSNYAGVSNGGYIIKKEVSKLDGIIVSSGSEVVSSMQIAYDLYQKGLDIRVVSMPSLNLFLNMDKAYQETVIPSSVKTIVIEASSGLIWNRIASSPDMILSIDDFAYGGVPIEVLTKMEFDYDSLKLKVESLLN
;
A
#
# COMPACT_ATOMS: atom_id res chain seq x y z
N MET A 1 20.96 -2.55 -35.73
CA MET A 1 20.05 -1.60 -35.11
C MET A 1 19.53 -0.63 -36.16
N ASN A 2 18.24 -0.28 -36.16
CA ASN A 2 17.72 0.75 -37.07
C ASN A 2 18.24 2.13 -36.60
N GLN A 3 18.67 2.99 -37.53
CA GLN A 3 19.17 4.33 -37.19
C GLN A 3 18.12 5.17 -36.45
N SER A 4 16.84 4.99 -36.80
CA SER A 4 15.73 5.67 -36.12
C SER A 4 15.60 5.26 -34.64
N ASP A 5 15.82 3.97 -34.32
CA ASP A 5 15.81 3.49 -32.91
C ASP A 5 16.98 4.13 -32.13
N ILE A 6 18.20 4.17 -32.73
CA ILE A 6 19.37 4.77 -32.08
C ILE A 6 19.14 6.26 -31.80
N LYS A 7 18.60 6.98 -32.77
CA LYS A 7 18.30 8.42 -32.64
C LYS A 7 17.28 8.65 -31.53
N ALA A 8 16.19 7.90 -31.52
CA ALA A 8 15.14 8.04 -30.50
C ALA A 8 15.64 7.70 -29.08
N ILE A 9 16.48 6.67 -28.92
CA ILE A 9 17.12 6.33 -27.64
C ILE A 9 18.03 7.47 -27.16
N ASN A 10 18.83 8.04 -28.05
CA ASN A 10 19.74 9.13 -27.71
C ASN A 10 18.99 10.40 -27.34
N GLU A 11 17.90 10.73 -28.04
CA GLU A 11 17.01 11.83 -27.70
C GLU A 11 16.35 11.60 -26.34
N LEU A 12 15.91 10.37 -26.05
CA LEU A 12 15.33 9.99 -24.75
C LEU A 12 16.34 10.17 -23.60
N LYS A 13 17.60 9.73 -23.80
CA LYS A 13 18.70 9.94 -22.84
C LYS A 13 18.87 11.43 -22.53
N VAL A 14 19.02 12.26 -23.57
CA VAL A 14 19.31 13.68 -23.41
C VAL A 14 18.13 14.43 -22.82
N LEU A 15 16.90 14.15 -23.25
CA LEU A 15 15.69 14.73 -22.67
C LEU A 15 15.60 14.50 -21.16
N SER A 16 15.90 13.27 -20.73
CA SER A 16 15.89 12.93 -19.30
C SER A 16 17.03 13.61 -18.52
N ILE A 17 18.20 13.79 -19.14
CA ILE A 17 19.30 14.56 -18.55
C ILE A 17 18.94 16.05 -18.47
N ASP A 18 18.25 16.62 -19.46
CA ASP A 18 17.78 18.01 -19.41
C ASP A 18 16.85 18.23 -18.20
N MET A 19 15.95 17.28 -17.90
CA MET A 19 15.09 17.33 -16.71
C MET A 19 15.92 17.36 -15.42
N ILE A 20 16.90 16.46 -15.28
CA ILE A 20 17.77 16.38 -14.10
C ILE A 20 18.59 17.65 -13.94
N ASN A 21 19.16 18.17 -15.00
CA ASN A 21 19.98 19.38 -14.99
C ASN A 21 19.13 20.63 -14.71
N GLY A 22 17.93 20.74 -15.30
CA GLY A 22 16.98 21.82 -15.03
C GLY A 22 16.53 21.85 -13.57
N ALA A 23 16.32 20.69 -12.96
CA ALA A 23 16.01 20.57 -11.54
C ALA A 23 17.25 20.68 -10.63
N LYS A 24 18.47 20.63 -11.16
CA LYS A 24 19.75 20.55 -10.43
C LYS A 24 19.80 19.37 -9.44
N SER A 25 19.05 18.31 -9.73
CA SER A 25 18.84 17.18 -8.83
C SER A 25 18.27 15.99 -9.59
N GLY A 26 18.80 14.79 -9.35
CA GLY A 26 18.35 13.53 -9.94
C GLY A 26 19.46 12.51 -10.05
N ASN A 27 19.23 11.44 -10.79
CA ASN A 27 20.11 10.27 -10.90
C ASN A 27 20.43 10.01 -12.37
N PRO A 28 21.45 10.68 -12.96
CA PRO A 28 21.74 10.58 -14.39
C PRO A 28 22.26 9.20 -14.80
N GLY A 29 22.94 8.48 -13.92
CA GLY A 29 23.54 7.18 -14.22
C GLY A 29 22.52 6.18 -14.74
N ILE A 30 21.50 5.85 -13.92
CA ILE A 30 20.47 4.88 -14.26
C ILE A 30 19.65 5.30 -15.51
N VAL A 31 19.50 6.60 -15.74
CA VAL A 31 18.80 7.14 -16.90
C VAL A 31 19.56 6.81 -18.20
N LEU A 32 20.88 7.03 -18.21
CA LEU A 32 21.73 6.72 -19.36
C LEU A 32 21.80 5.21 -19.63
N ASP A 33 21.82 4.41 -18.58
CA ASP A 33 21.95 2.95 -18.66
C ASP A 33 20.68 2.28 -19.17
N MET A 34 19.53 2.71 -18.65
CA MET A 34 18.25 2.05 -18.89
C MET A 34 17.42 2.68 -20.03
N ALA A 35 17.88 3.76 -20.66
CA ALA A 35 17.15 4.37 -21.78
C ALA A 35 16.92 3.41 -22.96
N PRO A 36 17.86 2.55 -23.38
CA PRO A 36 17.60 1.57 -24.43
C PRO A 36 16.54 0.54 -24.01
N VAL A 37 16.51 0.14 -22.74
CA VAL A 37 15.52 -0.80 -22.20
C VAL A 37 14.14 -0.15 -22.15
N MET A 38 14.04 1.07 -21.62
CA MET A 38 12.79 1.84 -21.57
C MET A 38 12.23 2.09 -22.97
N TYR A 39 13.07 2.55 -23.90
CA TYR A 39 12.67 2.73 -25.30
C TYR A 39 12.16 1.42 -25.91
N THR A 40 12.90 0.33 -25.74
CA THR A 40 12.54 -0.98 -26.31
C THR A 40 11.21 -1.48 -25.74
N LEU A 41 11.01 -1.29 -24.44
CA LEU A 41 9.77 -1.66 -23.78
C LEU A 41 8.57 -0.95 -24.42
N PHE A 42 8.63 0.37 -24.60
CA PHE A 42 7.59 1.15 -25.28
C PHE A 42 7.48 0.83 -26.77
N ALA A 43 8.60 0.78 -27.47
CA ALA A 43 8.62 0.61 -28.93
C ALA A 43 8.21 -0.80 -29.39
N ARG A 44 8.48 -1.86 -28.62
CA ARG A 44 8.35 -3.24 -29.09
C ARG A 44 7.42 -4.13 -28.27
N VAL A 45 7.20 -3.82 -26.99
CA VAL A 45 6.63 -4.78 -26.04
C VAL A 45 5.30 -4.32 -25.45
N LEU A 46 5.25 -3.12 -24.86
CA LEU A 46 4.09 -2.64 -24.09
C LEU A 46 2.83 -2.48 -24.95
N ASN A 47 1.72 -2.98 -24.40
CA ASN A 47 0.37 -2.62 -24.83
C ASN A 47 -0.12 -1.45 -23.99
N VAL A 48 0.15 -0.23 -24.44
CA VAL A 48 -0.28 1.02 -23.80
C VAL A 48 -1.11 1.86 -24.77
N TYR A 49 -1.93 2.71 -24.22
CA TYR A 49 -2.92 3.50 -24.97
C TYR A 49 -2.83 4.97 -24.56
N PRO A 50 -1.94 5.77 -25.15
CA PRO A 50 -1.73 7.16 -24.76
C PRO A 50 -3.01 8.01 -24.77
N LYS A 51 -3.93 7.73 -25.70
CA LYS A 51 -5.26 8.38 -25.80
C LYS A 51 -6.30 7.87 -24.78
N ASN A 52 -6.03 6.73 -24.14
CA ASN A 52 -6.85 6.14 -23.08
C ASN A 52 -5.93 5.50 -22.00
N PRO A 53 -5.21 6.32 -21.23
CA PRO A 53 -4.20 5.85 -20.28
C PRO A 53 -4.80 5.06 -19.11
N THR A 54 -6.10 5.12 -18.90
CA THR A 54 -6.83 4.39 -17.87
C THR A 54 -7.43 3.06 -18.34
N PHE A 55 -7.22 2.67 -19.61
CA PHE A 55 -7.72 1.41 -20.14
C PHE A 55 -7.29 0.23 -19.27
N PHE A 56 -8.26 -0.54 -18.77
CA PHE A 56 -7.99 -1.53 -17.73
C PHE A 56 -7.05 -2.66 -18.19
N ASN A 57 -7.18 -3.16 -19.42
CA ASN A 57 -6.33 -4.24 -19.95
C ASN A 57 -5.03 -3.75 -20.61
N ARG A 58 -4.52 -2.57 -20.24
CA ARG A 58 -3.17 -2.15 -20.63
C ARG A 58 -2.11 -2.79 -19.77
N ASP A 59 -0.91 -2.97 -20.29
CA ASP A 59 0.24 -3.38 -19.49
C ASP A 59 0.53 -2.36 -18.38
N ARG A 60 1.18 -2.79 -17.31
CA ARG A 60 1.54 -1.95 -16.16
C ARG A 60 3.05 -1.81 -16.06
N VAL A 61 3.49 -0.61 -15.69
CA VAL A 61 4.91 -0.31 -15.43
C VAL A 61 5.04 0.24 -14.02
N VAL A 62 5.75 -0.48 -13.16
CA VAL A 62 6.05 -0.08 -11.80
C VAL A 62 7.53 0.22 -11.67
N LEU A 63 7.86 1.37 -11.12
CA LEU A 63 9.24 1.79 -10.90
C LEU A 63 9.61 1.52 -9.43
N SER A 64 10.10 0.31 -9.09
CA SER A 64 10.63 0.06 -7.75
C SER A 64 11.89 0.90 -7.54
N SER A 65 12.77 0.94 -8.53
CA SER A 65 13.83 1.94 -8.62
C SER A 65 13.23 3.29 -9.00
N ALA A 66 12.66 3.99 -8.03
CA ALA A 66 11.88 5.21 -8.25
C ALA A 66 12.69 6.36 -8.89
N HIS A 67 14.02 6.35 -8.74
CA HIS A 67 14.93 7.37 -9.27
C HIS A 67 15.02 7.38 -10.80
N ILE A 68 14.50 6.37 -11.50
CA ILE A 68 14.39 6.31 -12.95
C ILE A 68 13.23 7.18 -13.50
N SER A 69 12.47 7.84 -12.64
CA SER A 69 11.29 8.65 -12.99
C SER A 69 11.50 9.64 -14.15
N PRO A 70 12.62 10.41 -14.26
CA PRO A 70 12.81 11.31 -15.41
C PRO A 70 12.81 10.58 -16.74
N LEU A 71 13.40 9.39 -16.79
CA LEU A 71 13.41 8.55 -17.99
C LEU A 71 11.99 8.07 -18.35
N TYR A 72 11.22 7.70 -17.33
CA TYR A 72 9.84 7.26 -17.56
C TYR A 72 8.94 8.39 -18.04
N TYR A 73 9.02 9.59 -17.44
CA TYR A 73 8.26 10.75 -17.90
C TYR A 73 8.63 11.18 -19.31
N SER A 74 9.93 11.15 -19.65
CA SER A 74 10.42 11.39 -20.99
C SER A 74 9.87 10.36 -22.00
N ALA A 75 9.81 9.09 -21.60
CA ALA A 75 9.25 8.02 -22.44
C ALA A 75 7.73 8.18 -22.63
N LEU A 76 6.99 8.55 -21.59
CA LEU A 76 5.56 8.85 -21.68
C LEU A 76 5.28 10.04 -22.61
N HIS A 77 6.08 11.12 -22.50
CA HIS A 77 5.99 12.27 -23.39
C HIS A 77 6.22 11.86 -24.86
N MET A 78 7.32 11.14 -25.13
CA MET A 78 7.63 10.65 -26.47
C MET A 78 6.56 9.70 -27.03
N ALA A 79 5.93 8.91 -26.18
CA ALA A 79 4.86 7.97 -26.52
C ALA A 79 3.50 8.65 -26.72
N GLY A 80 3.40 9.97 -26.56
CA GLY A 80 2.17 10.73 -26.82
C GLY A 80 1.16 10.73 -25.68
N PHE A 81 1.58 10.43 -24.43
CA PHE A 81 0.76 10.70 -23.25
C PHE A 81 0.65 12.22 -23.05
N ASN A 82 -0.35 12.63 -22.26
CA ASN A 82 -0.60 14.04 -21.99
C ASN A 82 0.41 14.62 -20.99
N ILE A 83 1.65 14.73 -21.44
CA ILE A 83 2.77 15.38 -20.76
C ILE A 83 3.36 16.38 -21.74
N SER A 84 3.35 17.65 -21.40
CA SER A 84 3.89 18.73 -22.25
C SER A 84 5.40 18.92 -22.03
N LYS A 85 6.05 19.65 -22.94
CA LYS A 85 7.43 20.13 -22.74
C LYS A 85 7.55 20.92 -21.44
N SER A 86 6.60 21.78 -21.15
CA SER A 86 6.56 22.57 -19.93
C SER A 86 6.52 21.70 -18.67
N ASP A 87 5.80 20.57 -18.69
CA ASP A 87 5.78 19.62 -17.56
C ASP A 87 7.17 19.02 -17.32
N LEU A 88 7.92 18.70 -18.36
CA LEU A 88 9.29 18.19 -18.24
C LEU A 88 10.27 19.26 -17.71
N GLU A 89 10.13 20.53 -18.16
CA GLU A 89 10.90 21.67 -17.67
C GLU A 89 10.66 21.96 -16.18
N HIS A 90 9.46 21.59 -15.67
CA HIS A 90 9.07 21.76 -14.27
C HIS A 90 9.31 20.51 -13.41
N PHE A 91 10.12 19.56 -13.86
CA PHE A 91 10.49 18.38 -13.07
C PHE A 91 10.94 18.76 -11.65
N ARG A 92 10.40 18.09 -10.62
CA ARG A 92 10.66 18.34 -9.20
C ARG A 92 10.24 19.74 -8.69
N ARG A 93 9.36 20.44 -9.40
CA ARG A 93 8.81 21.72 -8.91
C ARG A 93 7.49 21.48 -8.19
N LEU A 94 7.17 22.33 -7.23
CA LEU A 94 5.90 22.28 -6.50
C LEU A 94 4.71 22.34 -7.48
N GLY A 95 3.79 21.41 -7.37
CA GLY A 95 2.60 21.31 -8.23
C GLY A 95 2.88 20.79 -9.64
N SER A 96 4.10 20.29 -9.91
CA SER A 96 4.44 19.69 -11.21
C SER A 96 3.74 18.37 -11.45
N SER A 97 3.34 18.12 -12.70
CA SER A 97 2.91 16.79 -13.17
C SER A 97 4.06 15.80 -13.35
N THR A 98 5.31 16.21 -13.11
CA THR A 98 6.50 15.35 -13.13
C THR A 98 7.23 15.42 -11.80
N PRO A 99 6.66 14.83 -10.73
CA PRO A 99 7.29 14.82 -9.41
C PRO A 99 8.62 14.05 -9.40
N GLY A 100 9.41 14.24 -8.36
CA GLY A 100 10.75 13.66 -8.27
C GLY A 100 10.79 12.13 -8.23
N LEU A 101 9.76 11.52 -7.65
CA LEU A 101 9.53 10.08 -7.62
C LEU A 101 8.13 9.81 -8.19
N PRO A 102 7.84 8.58 -8.64
CA PRO A 102 6.54 8.26 -9.20
C PRO A 102 5.40 8.49 -8.19
N GLU A 103 4.37 9.17 -8.62
CA GLU A 103 3.12 9.34 -7.88
C GLU A 103 1.96 8.79 -8.70
N LEU A 104 1.06 8.07 -8.07
CA LEU A 104 -0.08 7.42 -8.72
C LEU A 104 -0.89 8.44 -9.54
N ASN A 105 -1.08 8.13 -10.83
CA ASN A 105 -1.80 8.98 -11.79
C ASN A 105 -1.24 10.42 -11.96
N ASN A 106 -0.03 10.67 -11.52
CA ASN A 106 0.63 11.96 -11.68
C ASN A 106 2.03 11.79 -12.33
N PRO A 107 2.10 11.90 -13.69
CA PRO A 107 1.01 12.06 -14.67
C PRO A 107 0.22 10.77 -14.90
N LEU A 108 -0.90 10.88 -15.61
CA LEU A 108 -1.65 9.69 -16.06
C LEU A 108 -0.74 8.77 -16.88
N GLY A 109 -0.70 7.49 -16.51
CA GLY A 109 0.25 6.50 -17.04
C GLY A 109 1.25 6.01 -15.99
N VAL A 110 1.36 6.71 -14.83
CA VAL A 110 2.08 6.21 -13.66
C VAL A 110 1.16 5.30 -12.84
N ASP A 111 1.54 4.04 -12.70
CA ASP A 111 0.69 2.97 -12.15
C ASP A 111 0.70 2.86 -10.63
N ALA A 112 1.71 3.39 -9.97
CA ALA A 112 1.85 3.36 -8.51
C ALA A 112 2.79 4.46 -8.01
N SER A 113 2.53 4.94 -6.78
CA SER A 113 3.54 5.69 -6.04
C SER A 113 4.57 4.73 -5.45
N THR A 114 5.85 5.06 -5.58
CA THR A 114 6.97 4.28 -5.04
C THR A 114 8.05 5.23 -4.51
N GLY A 115 8.92 4.73 -3.62
CA GLY A 115 9.97 5.57 -3.04
C GLY A 115 10.94 4.82 -2.14
N TYR A 116 10.52 3.76 -1.49
CA TYR A 116 11.39 2.89 -0.70
C TYR A 116 11.86 1.72 -1.56
N ALA A 117 13.14 1.35 -1.40
CA ALA A 117 13.71 0.22 -2.15
C ALA A 117 12.94 -1.10 -1.88
N GLY A 118 12.57 -1.79 -2.95
CA GLY A 118 11.85 -3.07 -2.91
C GLY A 118 10.32 -2.97 -2.81
N ASP A 119 9.75 -1.80 -2.47
CA ASP A 119 8.30 -1.67 -2.27
C ASP A 119 7.51 -1.85 -3.58
N GLY A 120 8.04 -1.35 -4.70
CA GLY A 120 7.45 -1.52 -6.03
C GLY A 120 7.34 -2.99 -6.47
N ILE A 121 8.20 -3.86 -5.94
CA ILE A 121 8.14 -5.30 -6.19
C ILE A 121 6.87 -5.89 -5.59
N GLY A 122 6.59 -5.59 -4.32
CA GLY A 122 5.37 -6.04 -3.64
C GLY A 122 4.10 -5.52 -4.32
N ILE A 123 4.09 -4.24 -4.71
CA ILE A 123 2.98 -3.63 -5.48
C ILE A 123 2.76 -4.38 -6.80
N SER A 124 3.84 -4.67 -7.54
CA SER A 124 3.77 -5.42 -8.81
C SER A 124 3.19 -6.82 -8.63
N VAL A 125 3.59 -7.51 -7.55
CA VAL A 125 3.03 -8.81 -7.15
C VAL A 125 1.53 -8.70 -6.91
N GLY A 126 1.09 -7.68 -6.18
CA GLY A 126 -0.34 -7.43 -5.90
C GLY A 126 -1.16 -7.17 -7.15
N ILE A 127 -0.65 -6.36 -8.09
CA ILE A 127 -1.29 -6.11 -9.40
C ILE A 127 -1.47 -7.44 -10.16
N CYS A 128 -0.44 -8.29 -10.17
CA CYS A 128 -0.49 -9.58 -10.85
C CYS A 128 -1.48 -10.55 -10.19
N MET A 129 -1.58 -10.54 -8.85
CA MET A 129 -2.57 -11.33 -8.13
C MET A 129 -4.00 -10.91 -8.46
N ALA A 130 -4.28 -9.62 -8.45
CA ALA A 130 -5.59 -9.08 -8.82
C ALA A 130 -5.95 -9.42 -10.28
N ARG A 131 -5.01 -9.23 -11.21
CA ARG A 131 -5.21 -9.64 -12.62
C ARG A 131 -5.53 -11.12 -12.74
N ARG A 132 -4.79 -12.00 -12.04
CA ARG A 132 -5.03 -13.44 -12.05
C ARG A 132 -6.43 -13.77 -11.50
N TYR A 133 -6.82 -13.13 -10.41
CA TYR A 133 -8.13 -13.32 -9.80
C TYR A 133 -9.25 -12.95 -10.78
N PHE A 134 -9.24 -11.74 -11.32
CA PHE A 134 -10.25 -11.26 -12.27
C PHE A 134 -10.28 -12.07 -13.57
N ALA A 135 -9.10 -12.39 -14.14
CA ALA A 135 -9.03 -13.20 -15.34
C ALA A 135 -9.67 -14.57 -15.15
N ASN A 136 -9.45 -15.21 -13.98
CA ASN A 136 -10.06 -16.52 -13.69
C ASN A 136 -11.55 -16.41 -13.39
N MET A 137 -12.05 -15.33 -12.77
CA MET A 137 -13.49 -15.10 -12.64
C MET A 137 -14.16 -15.07 -14.03
N ILE A 138 -13.59 -14.33 -14.98
CA ILE A 138 -14.11 -14.25 -16.36
C ILE A 138 -14.03 -15.60 -17.07
N LEU A 139 -12.87 -16.27 -16.98
CA LEU A 139 -12.66 -17.59 -17.61
C LEU A 139 -13.51 -18.69 -17.00
N ASN A 140 -13.99 -18.53 -15.77
CA ASN A 140 -14.92 -19.46 -15.14
C ASN A 140 -16.31 -19.41 -15.81
N GLU A 141 -16.71 -18.25 -16.29
CA GLU A 141 -17.97 -18.06 -17.02
C GLU A 141 -17.88 -18.58 -18.48
N ASP A 142 -16.79 -18.26 -19.18
CA ASP A 142 -16.48 -18.80 -20.50
C ASP A 142 -14.95 -18.92 -20.69
N LYS A 143 -14.46 -20.12 -20.87
CA LYS A 143 -13.03 -20.44 -21.08
C LYS A 143 -12.37 -19.75 -22.29
N LYS A 144 -13.17 -19.16 -23.19
CA LYS A 144 -12.68 -18.43 -24.37
C LYS A 144 -12.62 -16.92 -24.15
N LEU A 145 -13.08 -16.39 -23.01
CA LEU A 145 -13.09 -14.96 -22.68
C LEU A 145 -11.79 -14.55 -22.01
N ASN A 146 -10.67 -14.54 -22.71
CA ASN A 146 -9.42 -13.99 -22.19
C ASN A 146 -9.38 -12.46 -22.33
N LEU A 147 -10.19 -11.77 -21.50
CA LEU A 147 -10.30 -10.30 -21.47
C LEU A 147 -9.13 -9.61 -20.78
N LEU A 148 -8.42 -10.31 -19.87
CA LEU A 148 -7.35 -9.73 -19.08
C LEU A 148 -6.05 -10.53 -19.30
N ASP A 149 -5.25 -10.05 -20.25
CA ASP A 149 -3.99 -10.69 -20.66
C ASP A 149 -2.76 -9.77 -20.49
N PHE A 150 -2.90 -8.65 -19.79
CA PHE A 150 -1.81 -7.70 -19.59
C PHE A 150 -0.66 -8.26 -18.73
N THR A 151 0.52 -7.69 -18.92
CA THR A 151 1.74 -8.00 -18.17
C THR A 151 2.11 -6.82 -17.27
N THR A 152 2.71 -7.11 -16.12
CA THR A 152 3.29 -6.10 -15.22
C THR A 152 4.80 -6.15 -15.36
N TYR A 153 5.40 -5.01 -15.68
CA TYR A 153 6.85 -4.80 -15.77
C TYR A 153 7.30 -3.96 -14.58
N CYS A 154 8.32 -4.43 -13.86
CA CYS A 154 8.84 -3.72 -12.69
C CYS A 154 10.33 -3.43 -12.89
N PHE A 155 10.70 -2.13 -12.88
CA PHE A 155 12.10 -1.70 -12.95
C PHE A 155 12.76 -1.79 -11.59
N LEU A 156 13.93 -2.42 -11.54
CA LEU A 156 14.73 -2.66 -10.34
C LEU A 156 16.14 -2.12 -10.48
N SER A 157 16.77 -1.85 -9.34
CA SER A 157 18.19 -1.55 -9.19
C SER A 157 18.84 -2.46 -8.15
N ASP A 158 20.15 -2.34 -7.98
CA ASP A 158 20.90 -3.07 -6.95
C ASP A 158 20.35 -2.81 -5.53
N ALA A 159 19.89 -1.58 -5.25
CA ALA A 159 19.27 -1.22 -3.97
C ALA A 159 17.99 -2.03 -3.69
N ASP A 160 17.18 -2.27 -4.70
CA ASP A 160 15.98 -3.10 -4.58
C ASP A 160 16.34 -4.56 -4.26
N ILE A 161 17.37 -5.08 -4.91
CA ILE A 161 17.82 -6.47 -4.71
C ILE A 161 18.38 -6.73 -3.30
N MET A 162 18.95 -5.70 -2.66
CA MET A 162 19.46 -5.77 -1.28
C MET A 162 18.36 -5.61 -0.23
N SER A 163 17.17 -5.14 -0.60
CA SER A 163 16.09 -4.92 0.35
C SER A 163 15.44 -6.24 0.81
N GLY A 164 15.28 -6.42 2.12
CA GLY A 164 14.60 -7.59 2.69
C GLY A 164 13.14 -7.73 2.20
N SER A 165 12.43 -6.61 2.01
CA SER A 165 11.06 -6.62 1.47
C SER A 165 10.99 -7.19 0.05
N ALA A 166 12.05 -7.01 -0.74
CA ALA A 166 12.16 -7.59 -2.07
C ALA A 166 12.19 -9.12 -2.02
N ASP A 167 13.01 -9.71 -1.15
CA ASP A 167 13.11 -11.17 -1.00
C ASP A 167 11.79 -11.79 -0.52
N GLU A 168 11.07 -11.12 0.38
CA GLU A 168 9.71 -11.53 0.76
C GLU A 168 8.78 -11.56 -0.46
N ALA A 169 8.78 -10.49 -1.27
CA ALA A 169 7.90 -10.38 -2.42
C ALA A 169 8.29 -11.33 -3.57
N PHE A 170 9.59 -11.50 -3.86
CA PHE A 170 10.07 -12.47 -4.85
C PHE A 170 9.68 -13.91 -4.51
N SER A 171 9.91 -14.31 -3.25
CA SER A 171 9.55 -15.66 -2.80
C SER A 171 8.04 -15.90 -2.86
N PHE A 172 7.23 -14.87 -2.58
CA PHE A 172 5.78 -14.95 -2.69
C PHE A 172 5.31 -15.02 -4.16
N ALA A 173 5.92 -14.23 -5.06
CA ALA A 173 5.61 -14.27 -6.49
C ALA A 173 5.83 -15.66 -7.10
N ILE A 174 6.92 -16.33 -6.71
CA ILE A 174 7.23 -17.70 -7.15
C ILE A 174 6.25 -18.70 -6.55
N ALA A 175 5.97 -18.62 -5.24
CA ALA A 175 5.01 -19.52 -4.58
C ALA A 175 3.61 -19.43 -5.21
N GLN A 176 3.23 -18.25 -5.69
CA GLN A 176 1.98 -17.99 -6.40
C GLN A 176 2.06 -18.25 -7.91
N ASN A 177 3.24 -18.51 -8.46
CA ASN A 177 3.50 -18.70 -9.90
C ASN A 177 2.88 -17.57 -10.77
N LEU A 178 3.25 -16.30 -10.49
CA LEU A 178 2.71 -15.14 -11.19
C LEU A 178 3.42 -14.93 -12.54
N ASN A 179 3.01 -15.69 -13.55
CA ASN A 179 3.63 -15.76 -14.87
C ASN A 179 3.44 -14.52 -15.77
N ASN A 180 2.70 -13.52 -15.31
CA ASN A 180 2.51 -12.23 -15.97
C ASN A 180 3.35 -11.11 -15.33
N LEU A 181 4.43 -11.44 -14.63
CA LEU A 181 5.33 -10.53 -13.92
C LEU A 181 6.73 -10.64 -14.50
N VAL A 182 7.24 -9.50 -15.00
CA VAL A 182 8.58 -9.39 -15.57
C VAL A 182 9.35 -8.29 -14.85
N PHE A 183 10.45 -8.65 -14.21
CA PHE A 183 11.37 -7.73 -13.58
C PHE A 183 12.46 -7.33 -14.57
N LEU A 184 12.76 -6.03 -14.65
CA LEU A 184 13.77 -5.42 -15.50
C LEU A 184 14.85 -4.83 -14.60
N TYR A 185 15.92 -5.58 -14.37
CA TYR A 185 16.93 -5.27 -13.38
C TYR A 185 18.16 -4.60 -14.00
N ASP A 186 18.45 -3.36 -13.58
CA ASP A 186 19.68 -2.64 -13.86
C ASP A 186 20.80 -3.09 -12.90
N ALA A 187 21.61 -4.01 -13.36
CA ALA A 187 22.74 -4.57 -12.61
C ALA A 187 24.04 -3.83 -12.96
N ASN A 188 24.21 -2.63 -12.44
CA ASN A 188 25.37 -1.78 -12.70
C ASN A 188 26.44 -1.83 -11.60
N ASN A 189 26.17 -2.55 -10.50
CA ASN A 189 27.08 -2.79 -9.38
C ASN A 189 27.61 -1.51 -8.71
N MET A 190 26.78 -0.45 -8.62
CA MET A 190 27.20 0.85 -8.08
C MET A 190 26.08 1.52 -7.28
N ASN A 191 26.44 2.11 -6.16
CA ASN A 191 25.58 3.04 -5.42
C ASN A 191 26.30 4.39 -5.17
N SER A 192 25.75 5.25 -4.32
CA SER A 192 26.37 6.54 -3.98
C SER A 192 27.67 6.42 -3.20
N GLU A 193 27.90 5.31 -2.52
CA GLU A 193 29.12 5.07 -1.75
C GLU A 193 30.26 4.50 -2.60
N GLY A 194 29.93 3.76 -3.68
CA GLY A 194 30.91 3.14 -4.57
C GLY A 194 30.45 1.80 -5.16
N PRO A 195 31.41 0.98 -5.60
CA PRO A 195 31.13 -0.40 -6.04
C PRO A 195 30.51 -1.24 -4.92
N LEU A 196 29.69 -2.21 -5.29
CA LEU A 196 28.92 -3.04 -4.35
C LEU A 196 29.51 -4.43 -4.10
N ASP A 197 30.74 -4.66 -4.52
CA ASP A 197 31.36 -6.00 -4.50
C ASP A 197 31.49 -6.61 -3.08
N ASP A 198 31.54 -5.76 -2.05
CA ASP A 198 31.63 -6.13 -0.64
C ASP A 198 30.30 -6.18 0.10
N VAL A 199 29.22 -5.63 -0.49
CA VAL A 199 27.89 -5.58 0.15
C VAL A 199 26.79 -6.33 -0.63
N LEU A 200 26.95 -6.52 -1.94
CA LEU A 200 26.03 -7.29 -2.77
C LEU A 200 26.68 -8.62 -3.16
N PRO A 201 26.19 -9.76 -2.62
CA PRO A 201 26.78 -11.06 -2.94
C PRO A 201 26.72 -11.36 -4.45
N GLY A 202 27.81 -11.90 -4.98
CA GLY A 202 27.84 -12.38 -6.35
C GLY A 202 26.85 -13.52 -6.61
N GLY A 203 26.60 -13.80 -7.89
CA GLY A 203 25.76 -14.94 -8.28
C GLY A 203 24.25 -14.67 -8.25
N ILE A 204 23.84 -13.44 -8.40
CA ILE A 204 22.42 -13.01 -8.45
C ILE A 204 21.60 -13.84 -9.45
N GLU A 205 22.13 -14.14 -10.64
CA GLU A 205 21.48 -15.02 -11.61
C GLU A 205 21.16 -16.40 -11.02
N LYS A 206 22.13 -17.00 -10.32
CA LYS A 206 21.95 -18.30 -9.66
C LYS A 206 20.94 -18.24 -8.53
N LYS A 207 20.90 -17.13 -7.76
CA LYS A 207 19.88 -16.89 -6.73
C LYS A 207 18.48 -16.97 -7.33
N PHE A 208 18.20 -16.21 -8.38
CA PHE A 208 16.87 -16.18 -9.00
C PHE A 208 16.52 -17.48 -9.72
N MET A 209 17.48 -18.13 -10.39
CA MET A 209 17.27 -19.46 -10.98
C MET A 209 16.91 -20.50 -9.89
N ALA A 210 17.61 -20.51 -8.76
CA ALA A 210 17.33 -21.41 -7.64
C ALA A 210 15.96 -21.14 -6.99
N MET A 211 15.51 -19.88 -6.96
CA MET A 211 14.17 -19.52 -6.51
C MET A 211 13.07 -19.99 -7.48
N GLY A 212 13.38 -20.29 -8.74
CA GLY A 212 12.43 -20.77 -9.74
C GLY A 212 12.02 -19.74 -10.81
N PHE A 213 12.64 -18.58 -10.86
CA PHE A 213 12.41 -17.58 -11.92
C PHE A 213 12.89 -18.08 -13.30
N TYR A 214 12.27 -17.57 -14.35
CA TYR A 214 12.94 -17.48 -15.62
C TYR A 214 13.99 -16.37 -15.54
N VAL A 215 15.23 -16.65 -15.91
CA VAL A 215 16.32 -15.67 -15.84
C VAL A 215 16.99 -15.56 -17.21
N ASP A 216 17.14 -14.35 -17.72
CA ASP A 216 17.98 -14.02 -18.88
C ASP A 216 18.87 -12.82 -18.52
N SER A 217 20.13 -12.83 -18.95
CA SER A 217 21.12 -11.82 -18.59
C SER A 217 21.81 -11.29 -19.83
N LEU A 218 21.67 -9.99 -20.09
CA LEU A 218 22.19 -9.31 -21.25
C LEU A 218 23.45 -8.51 -20.91
N LYS A 219 24.52 -8.74 -21.69
CA LYS A 219 25.76 -7.93 -21.65
C LYS A 219 25.69 -6.78 -22.65
N ASN A 220 24.97 -6.95 -23.77
CA ASN A 220 24.74 -5.90 -24.73
C ASN A 220 23.37 -5.26 -24.51
N THR A 221 23.37 -4.23 -23.70
CA THR A 221 22.15 -3.52 -23.27
C THR A 221 21.73 -2.39 -24.22
N GLU A 222 22.38 -2.29 -25.42
CA GLU A 222 22.04 -1.30 -26.43
C GLU A 222 21.26 -1.91 -27.62
N ASN A 223 21.22 -3.24 -27.73
CA ASN A 223 20.60 -3.91 -28.87
C ASN A 223 19.09 -4.11 -28.65
N VAL A 224 18.29 -3.22 -29.25
CA VAL A 224 16.81 -3.25 -29.18
C VAL A 224 16.22 -4.63 -29.50
N LYS A 225 16.79 -5.39 -30.46
CA LYS A 225 16.28 -6.72 -30.81
C LYS A 225 16.58 -7.75 -29.74
N GLU A 226 17.75 -7.72 -29.12
CA GLU A 226 18.10 -8.62 -28.02
C GLU A 226 17.31 -8.32 -26.76
N ILE A 227 17.14 -7.03 -26.41
CA ILE A 227 16.32 -6.58 -25.29
C ILE A 227 14.87 -7.06 -25.48
N ALA A 228 14.27 -6.79 -26.65
CA ALA A 228 12.91 -7.22 -26.95
C ALA A 228 12.76 -8.74 -26.87
N ARG A 229 13.71 -9.50 -27.45
CA ARG A 229 13.72 -10.96 -27.38
C ARG A 229 13.75 -11.48 -25.94
N ALA A 230 14.61 -10.92 -25.09
CA ALA A 230 14.74 -11.36 -23.70
C ALA A 230 13.47 -11.09 -22.91
N ILE A 231 12.88 -9.89 -23.05
CA ILE A 231 11.63 -9.53 -22.38
C ILE A 231 10.49 -10.43 -22.85
N GLU A 232 10.33 -10.65 -24.15
CA GLU A 232 9.29 -11.52 -24.72
C GLU A 232 9.48 -12.99 -24.31
N ALA A 233 10.72 -13.48 -24.26
CA ALA A 233 11.01 -14.83 -23.77
C ALA A 233 10.63 -14.99 -22.28
N GLY A 234 10.94 -13.98 -21.45
CA GLY A 234 10.52 -13.93 -20.05
C GLY A 234 9.01 -13.93 -19.89
N LYS A 235 8.31 -13.05 -20.60
CA LYS A 235 6.85 -12.96 -20.64
C LYS A 235 6.17 -14.28 -20.99
N ASN A 236 6.76 -15.03 -21.93
CA ASN A 236 6.19 -16.28 -22.43
C ASN A 236 6.73 -17.54 -21.72
N SER A 237 7.55 -17.38 -20.70
CA SER A 237 8.21 -18.50 -19.99
C SER A 237 7.27 -19.36 -19.14
N GLY A 238 6.06 -18.86 -18.84
CA GLY A 238 5.13 -19.49 -17.90
C GLY A 238 5.51 -19.33 -16.43
N LYS A 239 6.51 -18.51 -16.11
CA LYS A 239 7.04 -18.21 -14.77
C LYS A 239 7.19 -16.71 -14.55
N PRO A 240 7.28 -16.21 -13.32
CA PRO A 240 7.84 -14.88 -13.08
C PRO A 240 9.23 -14.78 -13.69
N ALA A 241 9.55 -13.67 -14.35
CA ALA A 241 10.81 -13.51 -15.09
C ALA A 241 11.68 -12.40 -14.48
N MET A 242 13.01 -12.64 -14.50
CA MET A 242 14.04 -11.68 -14.12
C MET A 242 14.95 -11.47 -15.32
N ILE A 243 14.88 -10.30 -15.95
CA ILE A 243 15.74 -9.90 -17.06
C ILE A 243 16.80 -8.95 -16.51
N ILE A 244 18.05 -9.39 -16.55
CA ILE A 244 19.19 -8.70 -15.94
C ILE A 244 19.97 -7.96 -17.03
N PHE A 245 20.09 -6.65 -16.88
CA PHE A 245 20.87 -5.79 -17.78
C PHE A 245 22.21 -5.46 -17.11
N ARG A 246 23.30 -6.02 -17.63
CA ARG A 246 24.66 -5.79 -17.15
C ARG A 246 25.17 -4.46 -17.68
N ASN A 247 24.94 -3.40 -16.94
CA ASN A 247 25.32 -2.04 -17.31
C ASN A 247 26.62 -1.59 -16.63
N VAL A 248 27.14 -0.48 -17.10
CA VAL A 248 28.18 0.31 -16.43
C VAL A 248 27.59 1.69 -16.20
N ILE A 249 27.44 2.08 -14.93
CA ILE A 249 26.73 3.28 -14.54
C ILE A 249 27.18 4.53 -15.31
N GLY A 250 26.21 5.34 -15.77
CA GLY A 250 26.47 6.61 -16.43
C GLY A 250 27.13 6.49 -17.78
N LYS A 251 26.72 5.51 -18.56
CA LYS A 251 27.26 5.23 -19.88
C LYS A 251 27.35 6.47 -20.75
N ASP A 252 28.48 6.60 -21.44
CA ASP A 252 28.83 7.70 -22.35
C ASP A 252 29.15 9.04 -21.67
N SER A 253 28.94 9.20 -20.36
CA SER A 253 29.37 10.39 -19.61
C SER A 253 30.86 10.41 -19.30
N PHE A 254 31.43 11.56 -18.95
CA PHE A 254 32.83 11.69 -18.54
C PHE A 254 33.15 10.89 -17.27
N ASN A 255 32.15 10.65 -16.46
CA ASN A 255 32.28 9.91 -15.21
C ASN A 255 31.65 8.51 -15.27
N MET A 256 31.57 7.92 -16.46
CA MET A 256 31.11 6.55 -16.65
C MET A 256 31.86 5.60 -15.69
N GLY A 257 31.12 4.73 -15.01
CA GLY A 257 31.68 3.75 -14.06
C GLY A 257 32.06 4.32 -12.70
N LYS A 258 31.74 5.59 -12.41
CA LYS A 258 32.03 6.21 -11.11
C LYS A 258 30.74 6.52 -10.36
N ASN A 259 30.78 6.46 -9.04
CA ASN A 259 29.63 6.73 -8.16
C ASN A 259 29.10 8.17 -8.25
N ILE A 260 29.89 9.14 -8.70
CA ILE A 260 29.46 10.54 -8.85
C ILE A 260 28.26 10.72 -9.78
N VAL A 261 28.08 9.83 -10.78
CA VAL A 261 26.91 9.85 -11.67
C VAL A 261 25.68 9.17 -11.07
N HIS A 262 25.81 8.61 -9.86
CA HIS A 262 24.67 8.04 -9.15
C HIS A 262 23.68 9.11 -8.70
N SER A 263 24.16 10.33 -8.40
CA SER A 263 23.30 11.43 -7.96
C SER A 263 23.84 12.80 -8.39
N GLY A 264 22.91 13.77 -8.57
CA GLY A 264 23.24 15.13 -8.99
C GLY A 264 23.19 15.35 -10.51
N PRO A 265 23.21 16.61 -10.96
CA PRO A 265 23.20 16.92 -12.40
C PRO A 265 24.55 16.58 -13.04
N LEU A 266 24.56 16.31 -14.34
CA LEU A 266 25.78 16.29 -15.12
C LEU A 266 26.29 17.72 -15.33
N SER A 267 27.62 17.89 -15.50
CA SER A 267 28.20 19.18 -15.85
C SER A 267 27.71 19.65 -17.22
N MET A 268 27.80 20.97 -17.47
CA MET A 268 27.44 21.53 -18.78
C MET A 268 28.33 20.94 -19.89
N ASP A 269 29.62 20.76 -19.62
CA ASP A 269 30.55 20.17 -20.57
C ASP A 269 30.25 18.71 -20.88
N ASP A 270 29.86 17.92 -19.87
CA ASP A 270 29.48 16.53 -20.05
C ASP A 270 28.19 16.41 -20.87
N THR A 271 27.19 17.25 -20.55
CA THR A 271 25.95 17.31 -21.32
C THR A 271 26.17 17.73 -22.76
N ALA A 272 27.05 18.72 -23.01
CA ALA A 272 27.42 19.13 -24.35
C ALA A 272 28.18 18.03 -25.08
N ASN A 273 29.01 17.25 -24.39
CA ASN A 273 29.69 16.10 -24.93
C ASN A 273 28.72 14.99 -25.37
N LEU A 274 27.74 14.65 -24.52
CA LEU A 274 26.69 13.70 -24.87
C LEU A 274 25.92 14.12 -26.13
N ARG A 275 25.51 15.40 -26.21
CA ARG A 275 24.82 15.93 -27.40
C ARG A 275 25.65 15.81 -28.65
N ARG A 276 26.95 16.17 -28.59
CA ARG A 276 27.89 16.00 -29.75
C ARG A 276 28.05 14.55 -30.13
N LYS A 277 28.27 13.67 -29.14
CA LYS A 277 28.45 12.22 -29.37
C LYS A 277 27.24 11.58 -30.04
N TYR A 278 26.05 12.03 -29.67
CA TYR A 278 24.80 11.53 -30.23
C TYR A 278 24.33 12.28 -31.48
N ASN A 279 25.08 13.27 -31.93
CA ASN A 279 24.75 14.12 -33.08
C ASN A 279 23.37 14.82 -32.90
N LEU A 280 23.10 15.36 -31.70
CA LEU A 280 21.87 16.02 -31.33
C LEU A 280 22.09 17.53 -31.18
N PHE A 281 21.40 18.32 -32.01
CA PHE A 281 21.54 19.79 -32.07
C PHE A 281 20.26 20.52 -31.73
N LEU A 282 19.22 19.81 -31.28
CA LEU A 282 17.98 20.42 -30.81
C LEU A 282 18.21 21.19 -29.51
N PRO A 283 17.44 22.26 -29.24
CA PRO A 283 17.43 22.93 -27.94
C PRO A 283 17.11 21.96 -26.79
N PRO A 284 17.46 22.31 -25.53
CA PRO A 284 17.04 21.53 -24.37
C PRO A 284 15.53 21.30 -24.34
N PHE A 285 15.14 20.13 -23.83
CA PHE A 285 13.74 19.66 -23.72
C PHE A 285 13.01 19.50 -25.07
N GLU A 286 13.74 19.45 -26.19
CA GLU A 286 13.16 19.19 -27.51
C GLU A 286 13.62 17.86 -28.07
N ILE A 287 12.68 17.17 -28.72
CA ILE A 287 12.90 15.93 -29.46
C ILE A 287 12.40 16.07 -30.89
N SER A 288 12.99 15.33 -31.79
CA SER A 288 12.62 15.40 -33.21
C SER A 288 11.23 14.77 -33.44
N LYS A 289 10.45 15.41 -34.31
CA LYS A 289 9.16 14.87 -34.75
C LYS A 289 9.29 13.47 -35.32
N ASP A 290 10.41 13.18 -36.03
CA ASP A 290 10.67 11.86 -36.62
C ASP A 290 10.75 10.76 -35.54
N SER A 291 11.45 11.03 -34.42
CA SER A 291 11.55 10.07 -33.30
C SER A 291 10.22 9.82 -32.65
N MET A 292 9.40 10.88 -32.44
CA MET A 292 8.05 10.74 -31.91
C MET A 292 7.16 9.92 -32.85
N ILE A 293 7.14 10.24 -34.16
CA ILE A 293 6.35 9.52 -35.16
C ILE A 293 6.80 8.05 -35.22
N HIS A 294 8.11 7.81 -35.22
CA HIS A 294 8.67 6.46 -35.27
C HIS A 294 8.25 5.61 -34.05
N LEU A 295 8.31 6.17 -32.85
CA LEU A 295 7.85 5.47 -31.62
C LEU A 295 6.33 5.28 -31.62
N ASN A 296 5.57 6.33 -31.90
CA ASN A 296 4.12 6.30 -31.81
C ASN A 296 3.48 5.36 -32.84
N SER A 297 4.02 5.28 -34.06
CA SER A 297 3.52 4.35 -35.08
C SER A 297 3.57 2.89 -34.60
N GLN A 298 4.64 2.51 -33.90
CA GLN A 298 4.80 1.17 -33.38
C GLN A 298 3.86 0.88 -32.19
N ILE A 299 3.65 1.88 -31.32
CA ILE A 299 2.70 1.79 -30.21
C ILE A 299 1.27 1.65 -30.76
N GLU A 300 0.87 2.51 -31.70
CA GLU A 300 -0.47 2.52 -32.28
C GLU A 300 -0.79 1.22 -33.03
N GLU A 301 0.17 0.64 -33.77
CA GLU A 301 -0.02 -0.63 -34.46
C GLU A 301 -0.38 -1.75 -33.47
N ARG A 302 0.37 -1.88 -32.36
CA ARG A 302 0.09 -2.89 -31.32
C ARG A 302 -1.21 -2.59 -30.58
N ALA A 303 -1.41 -1.34 -30.19
CA ALA A 303 -2.60 -0.89 -29.47
C ALA A 303 -3.88 -1.19 -30.26
N ASN A 304 -3.92 -0.84 -31.55
CA ASN A 304 -5.09 -1.06 -32.40
C ASN A 304 -5.40 -2.55 -32.55
N LYS A 305 -4.38 -3.40 -32.72
CA LYS A 305 -4.55 -4.85 -32.82
C LYS A 305 -5.14 -5.43 -31.51
N THR A 306 -4.60 -5.01 -30.37
CA THR A 306 -5.04 -5.49 -29.05
C THR A 306 -6.44 -4.98 -28.70
N LEU A 307 -6.74 -3.70 -28.97
CA LEU A 307 -8.07 -3.11 -28.75
C LEU A 307 -9.15 -3.80 -29.60
N LYS A 308 -8.87 -4.10 -30.86
CA LYS A 308 -9.83 -4.81 -31.71
C LYS A 308 -10.18 -6.18 -31.10
N LYS A 309 -9.16 -6.97 -30.76
CA LYS A 309 -9.35 -8.27 -30.08
C LYS A 309 -10.13 -8.13 -28.77
N TRP A 310 -9.78 -7.14 -27.96
CA TRP A 310 -10.45 -6.91 -26.68
C TRP A 310 -11.92 -6.51 -26.87
N ASN A 311 -12.24 -5.61 -27.78
CA ASN A 311 -13.61 -5.17 -28.08
C ASN A 311 -14.49 -6.33 -28.53
N ASP A 312 -13.96 -7.24 -29.38
CA ASP A 312 -14.68 -8.43 -29.82
C ASP A 312 -15.01 -9.35 -28.64
N LEU A 313 -14.04 -9.60 -27.75
CA LEU A 313 -14.24 -10.41 -26.54
C LEU A 313 -15.18 -9.73 -25.54
N TYR A 314 -15.07 -8.41 -25.37
CA TYR A 314 -15.90 -7.64 -24.45
C TYR A 314 -17.36 -7.60 -24.90
N SER A 315 -17.59 -7.40 -26.19
CA SER A 315 -18.95 -7.47 -26.78
C SER A 315 -19.57 -8.86 -26.58
N ARG A 316 -18.76 -9.90 -26.70
CA ARG A 316 -19.21 -11.27 -26.43
C ARG A 316 -19.52 -11.47 -24.94
N ALA A 317 -18.69 -10.94 -24.04
CA ALA A 317 -18.91 -11.03 -22.60
C ALA A 317 -20.23 -10.37 -22.17
N LYS A 318 -20.55 -9.19 -22.73
CA LYS A 318 -21.82 -8.48 -22.46
C LYS A 318 -23.08 -9.27 -22.84
N ASN A 319 -22.98 -10.23 -23.73
CA ASN A 319 -24.12 -11.06 -24.15
C ASN A 319 -24.33 -12.30 -23.25
N ILE A 320 -23.47 -12.52 -22.26
CA ILE A 320 -23.61 -13.62 -21.29
C ILE A 320 -24.40 -13.11 -20.09
N ASN A 321 -25.52 -13.77 -19.79
CA ASN A 321 -26.33 -13.42 -18.62
C ASN A 321 -25.72 -14.05 -17.35
N SER A 322 -24.81 -13.33 -16.70
CA SER A 322 -24.14 -13.72 -15.45
C SER A 322 -23.93 -12.52 -14.57
N ASP A 323 -24.41 -12.56 -13.33
CA ASP A 323 -24.24 -11.49 -12.34
C ASP A 323 -22.75 -11.32 -11.96
N SER A 324 -22.01 -12.43 -11.88
CA SER A 324 -20.58 -12.43 -11.61
C SER A 324 -19.83 -11.69 -12.72
N LEU A 325 -20.12 -12.03 -13.98
CA LEU A 325 -19.50 -11.37 -15.14
C LEU A 325 -19.87 -9.90 -15.22
N ASN A 326 -21.15 -9.56 -15.01
CA ASN A 326 -21.61 -8.16 -15.01
C ASN A 326 -20.89 -7.34 -13.93
N SER A 327 -20.69 -7.90 -12.74
CA SER A 327 -19.95 -7.24 -11.65
C SER A 327 -18.50 -6.94 -12.04
N ILE A 328 -17.83 -7.88 -12.70
CA ILE A 328 -16.48 -7.68 -13.20
C ILE A 328 -16.44 -6.65 -14.33
N LEU A 329 -17.32 -6.74 -15.30
CA LEU A 329 -17.37 -5.77 -16.41
C LEU A 329 -17.56 -4.35 -15.89
N THR A 330 -18.43 -4.17 -14.89
CA THR A 330 -18.60 -2.89 -14.19
C THR A 330 -17.30 -2.42 -13.53
N LEU A 331 -16.57 -3.32 -12.86
CA LEU A 331 -15.26 -2.98 -12.27
C LEU A 331 -14.25 -2.58 -13.36
N LEU A 332 -14.22 -3.28 -14.50
CA LEU A 332 -13.31 -2.94 -15.61
C LEU A 332 -13.60 -1.57 -16.22
N GLU A 333 -14.88 -1.14 -16.20
CA GLU A 333 -15.30 0.17 -16.70
C GLU A 333 -15.04 1.30 -15.68
N THR A 334 -15.27 1.04 -14.39
CA THR A 334 -15.24 2.07 -13.33
C THR A 334 -13.91 2.12 -12.56
N GLY A 335 -13.14 1.04 -12.58
CA GLY A 335 -11.93 0.88 -11.78
C GLY A 335 -12.19 0.61 -10.28
N ASN A 336 -13.45 0.49 -9.85
CA ASN A 336 -13.83 0.38 -8.45
C ASN A 336 -14.81 -0.76 -8.19
N SER A 337 -14.65 -1.44 -7.05
CA SER A 337 -15.62 -2.36 -6.50
C SER A 337 -16.39 -1.69 -5.35
N ASN A 338 -17.70 -1.66 -5.46
CA ASN A 338 -18.57 -1.16 -4.38
C ASN A 338 -18.97 -2.32 -3.47
N ILE A 339 -18.73 -2.15 -2.17
CA ILE A 339 -19.24 -3.05 -1.13
C ILE A 339 -20.06 -2.21 -0.17
N SER A 340 -21.33 -2.59 -0.01
CA SER A 340 -22.21 -1.98 0.97
C SER A 340 -22.36 -2.89 2.18
N PHE A 341 -22.04 -2.36 3.36
CA PHE A 341 -22.26 -3.00 4.64
C PHE A 341 -23.00 -2.03 5.54
N ILE A 342 -24.13 -2.48 6.11
CA ILE A 342 -24.97 -1.68 7.01
C ILE A 342 -25.07 -2.43 8.33
N ALA A 343 -24.41 -1.90 9.36
CA ALA A 343 -24.28 -2.53 10.67
C ALA A 343 -25.64 -2.75 11.36
N SER A 344 -26.56 -1.81 11.24
CA SER A 344 -27.90 -1.89 11.84
C SER A 344 -28.79 -3.02 11.33
N ASN A 345 -28.44 -3.65 10.21
CA ASN A 345 -29.14 -4.84 9.71
C ASN A 345 -28.91 -6.09 10.57
N TYR A 346 -27.98 -6.04 11.53
CA TYR A 346 -27.60 -7.16 12.36
C TYR A 346 -27.92 -6.88 13.83
N LYS A 347 -28.68 -7.77 14.45
CA LYS A 347 -29.02 -7.68 15.87
C LYS A 347 -28.05 -8.50 16.70
N ILE A 348 -27.55 -7.90 17.77
CA ILE A 348 -26.71 -8.57 18.76
C ILE A 348 -27.53 -8.73 20.04
N ASN A 349 -27.60 -9.94 20.56
CA ASN A 349 -28.38 -10.26 21.77
C ASN A 349 -27.81 -9.55 23.01
N ASP A 350 -28.68 -9.25 23.95
CA ASP A 350 -28.26 -8.79 25.27
C ASP A 350 -27.48 -9.90 26.00
N GLY A 351 -26.47 -9.51 26.76
CA GLY A 351 -25.56 -10.46 27.41
C GLY A 351 -24.48 -11.04 26.50
N TYR A 352 -24.41 -10.59 25.23
CA TYR A 352 -23.30 -10.97 24.35
C TYR A 352 -21.96 -10.58 24.97
N ARG A 353 -21.04 -11.54 25.02
CA ARG A 353 -19.67 -11.35 25.53
C ARG A 353 -18.73 -12.27 24.77
N GLU A 354 -17.73 -11.71 24.13
CA GLU A 354 -16.78 -12.46 23.32
C GLU A 354 -15.49 -11.63 23.10
N SER A 355 -14.40 -12.27 22.68
CA SER A 355 -13.23 -11.54 22.21
C SER A 355 -13.53 -10.79 20.93
N LEU A 356 -12.93 -9.61 20.72
CA LEU A 356 -13.12 -8.90 19.46
C LEU A 356 -12.46 -9.63 18.28
N ILE A 357 -11.52 -10.53 18.52
CA ILE A 357 -10.95 -11.42 17.49
C ILE A 357 -12.03 -12.37 16.96
N ASP A 358 -12.83 -12.99 17.87
CA ASP A 358 -13.93 -13.87 17.48
C ASP A 358 -15.08 -13.10 16.82
N SER A 359 -15.40 -11.93 17.38
CA SER A 359 -16.38 -11.03 16.77
C SER A 359 -15.96 -10.57 15.38
N ASN A 360 -14.67 -10.26 15.17
CA ASN A 360 -14.12 -9.89 13.86
C ASN A 360 -14.27 -11.02 12.83
N TYR A 361 -13.99 -12.27 13.22
CA TYR A 361 -14.24 -13.42 12.36
C TYR A 361 -15.71 -13.46 11.90
N LYS A 362 -16.65 -13.26 12.82
CA LYS A 362 -18.09 -13.25 12.48
C LYS A 362 -18.42 -12.10 11.52
N VAL A 363 -17.92 -10.90 11.77
CA VAL A 363 -18.19 -9.72 10.91
C VAL A 363 -17.60 -9.90 9.53
N LEU A 364 -16.35 -10.38 9.41
CA LEU A 364 -15.73 -10.70 8.11
C LEU A 364 -16.60 -11.69 7.31
N ASN A 365 -17.22 -12.67 7.99
CA ASN A 365 -18.08 -13.66 7.35
C ASN A 365 -19.51 -13.18 7.08
N LEU A 366 -19.94 -12.05 7.66
CA LEU A 366 -21.13 -11.32 7.23
C LEU A 366 -20.86 -10.48 5.97
N ILE A 367 -19.62 -10.01 5.80
CA ILE A 367 -19.19 -9.20 4.65
C ILE A 367 -18.88 -10.09 3.45
N ASN A 368 -18.23 -11.24 3.64
CA ASN A 368 -17.75 -12.13 2.57
C ASN A 368 -18.79 -12.42 1.46
N PRO A 369 -20.05 -12.79 1.76
CA PRO A 369 -21.04 -13.07 0.73
C PRO A 369 -21.59 -11.81 0.03
N LYS A 370 -21.25 -10.61 0.51
CA LYS A 370 -21.72 -9.34 -0.07
C LYS A 370 -20.98 -8.93 -1.33
N SER A 371 -19.76 -9.41 -1.51
CA SER A 371 -18.94 -9.05 -2.67
C SER A 371 -17.93 -10.13 -3.02
N PRO A 372 -17.79 -10.47 -4.31
CA PRO A 372 -16.70 -11.32 -4.79
C PRO A 372 -15.34 -10.61 -4.73
N PHE A 373 -15.32 -9.28 -4.56
CA PHE A 373 -14.11 -8.47 -4.58
C PHE A 373 -13.51 -8.20 -3.20
N PHE A 374 -14.07 -8.80 -2.14
CA PHE A 374 -13.56 -8.71 -0.78
C PHE A 374 -12.72 -9.94 -0.45
N LEU A 375 -11.41 -9.76 -0.29
CA LEU A 375 -10.47 -10.84 -0.01
C LEU A 375 -9.26 -10.35 0.78
N GLY A 376 -8.53 -11.26 1.40
CA GLY A 376 -7.37 -10.91 2.20
C GLY A 376 -6.82 -12.08 3.00
N GLY A 377 -6.05 -11.78 4.03
CA GLY A 377 -5.44 -12.82 4.85
C GLY A 377 -4.50 -12.30 5.90
N SER A 378 -3.55 -13.13 6.35
CA SER A 378 -2.64 -12.75 7.42
C SER A 378 -1.19 -13.15 7.14
N ALA A 379 -0.27 -12.44 7.82
CA ALA A 379 1.12 -12.80 7.88
C ALA A 379 1.35 -13.80 9.02
N SER A 380 1.09 -15.09 8.74
CA SER A 380 1.27 -16.26 9.65
C SER A 380 0.40 -16.30 10.91
N GLU A 381 -0.55 -15.37 11.09
CA GLU A 381 -1.34 -15.22 12.32
C GLU A 381 -2.80 -15.66 12.20
N TYR A 382 -3.19 -16.38 11.14
CA TYR A 382 -4.62 -16.67 10.89
C TYR A 382 -5.30 -17.49 11.99
N VAL A 383 -4.57 -18.33 12.71
CA VAL A 383 -5.12 -19.15 13.82
C VAL A 383 -5.42 -18.28 15.03
N THR A 384 -4.50 -17.37 15.38
CA THR A 384 -4.60 -16.48 16.55
C THR A 384 -5.43 -15.24 16.27
N SER A 385 -5.37 -14.71 15.06
CA SER A 385 -6.12 -13.52 14.62
C SER A 385 -7.52 -13.84 14.11
N LYS A 386 -7.79 -15.10 13.73
CA LYS A 386 -9.04 -15.56 13.08
C LYS A 386 -9.49 -14.69 11.91
N THR A 387 -8.55 -14.02 11.22
CA THR A 387 -8.82 -13.20 10.04
C THR A 387 -8.89 -14.07 8.79
N ILE A 388 -9.92 -14.90 8.73
CA ILE A 388 -10.17 -15.87 7.67
C ILE A 388 -11.63 -15.79 7.22
N LEU A 389 -11.86 -15.96 5.92
CA LEU A 389 -13.19 -16.07 5.34
C LEU A 389 -13.62 -17.53 5.34
N GLY A 390 -14.70 -17.83 6.06
CA GLY A 390 -15.26 -19.17 6.19
C GLY A 390 -15.82 -19.67 4.86
N GLY A 391 -15.65 -20.95 4.60
CA GLY A 391 -16.08 -21.57 3.34
C GLY A 391 -15.11 -21.36 2.16
N GLU A 392 -14.11 -20.51 2.32
CA GLU A 392 -13.06 -20.27 1.34
C GLU A 392 -11.80 -21.05 1.70
N THR A 393 -11.07 -21.56 0.71
CA THR A 393 -9.74 -22.12 0.93
C THR A 393 -8.65 -21.09 0.64
N TYR A 394 -7.40 -21.51 0.43
CA TYR A 394 -6.30 -20.59 0.23
C TYR A 394 -6.03 -20.35 -1.25
N GLN A 395 -5.89 -19.06 -1.60
CA GLN A 395 -5.51 -18.64 -2.94
C GLN A 395 -4.13 -19.19 -3.32
N SER A 396 -4.05 -19.76 -4.50
CA SER A 396 -2.82 -20.29 -5.08
C SER A 396 -2.90 -20.29 -6.61
N SER A 397 -1.82 -20.71 -7.29
CA SER A 397 -1.83 -20.90 -8.74
C SER A 397 -2.83 -21.97 -9.20
N LYS A 398 -3.14 -22.95 -8.34
CA LYS A 398 -4.12 -24.01 -8.62
C LYS A 398 -5.54 -23.59 -8.27
N ASN A 399 -5.69 -22.75 -7.27
CA ASN A 399 -6.97 -22.26 -6.75
C ASN A 399 -6.99 -20.72 -6.79
N PRO A 400 -7.02 -20.10 -7.98
CA PRO A 400 -6.85 -18.65 -8.13
C PRO A 400 -8.06 -17.82 -7.70
N LEU A 401 -9.23 -18.45 -7.53
CA LEU A 401 -10.49 -17.77 -7.15
C LEU A 401 -10.76 -17.78 -5.65
N GLU A 402 -9.92 -18.46 -4.86
CA GLU A 402 -10.05 -18.45 -3.41
C GLU A 402 -9.72 -17.08 -2.84
N LYS A 403 -10.35 -16.72 -1.73
CA LYS A 403 -10.28 -15.36 -1.17
C LYS A 403 -9.34 -15.22 0.02
N ASN A 404 -8.95 -16.35 0.65
CA ASN A 404 -7.98 -16.32 1.74
C ASN A 404 -6.55 -16.34 1.22
N ILE A 405 -5.71 -15.40 1.65
CA ILE A 405 -4.32 -15.28 1.24
C ILE A 405 -3.40 -15.60 2.42
N ARG A 406 -2.51 -16.56 2.25
CA ARG A 406 -1.46 -16.89 3.22
C ARG A 406 -0.18 -16.18 2.83
N PHE A 407 0.09 -15.03 3.45
CA PHE A 407 1.32 -14.27 3.16
C PHE A 407 2.57 -14.94 3.77
N GLY A 408 2.42 -15.72 4.84
CA GLY A 408 3.54 -16.20 5.65
C GLY A 408 4.12 -15.06 6.48
N THR A 409 5.26 -15.26 7.13
CA THR A 409 5.97 -14.22 7.89
C THR A 409 6.61 -13.24 6.90
N ARG A 410 5.79 -12.33 6.35
CA ARG A 410 6.11 -11.36 5.30
C ARG A 410 5.22 -10.12 5.45
N GLU A 411 5.25 -9.49 6.61
CA GLU A 411 4.40 -8.35 6.93
C GLU A 411 4.61 -7.18 5.97
N ARG A 412 5.87 -6.91 5.61
CA ARG A 412 6.22 -5.81 4.71
C ARG A 412 5.74 -6.07 3.29
N ALA A 413 6.04 -7.25 2.74
CA ALA A 413 5.53 -7.62 1.43
C ALA A 413 4.00 -7.71 1.41
N MET A 414 3.35 -8.23 2.46
CA MET A 414 1.89 -8.25 2.60
C MET A 414 1.30 -6.87 2.39
N ALA A 415 1.81 -5.86 3.10
CA ALA A 415 1.28 -4.51 3.00
C ALA A 415 1.38 -3.94 1.58
N HIS A 416 2.51 -4.14 0.89
CA HIS A 416 2.70 -3.69 -0.50
C HIS A 416 1.90 -4.52 -1.52
N ILE A 417 1.76 -5.82 -1.32
CA ILE A 417 0.93 -6.69 -2.16
C ILE A 417 -0.53 -6.24 -2.08
N LEU A 418 -1.04 -5.95 -0.88
CA LEU A 418 -2.39 -5.42 -0.69
C LEU A 418 -2.58 -4.08 -1.42
N ASN A 419 -1.57 -3.20 -1.41
CA ASN A 419 -1.60 -1.96 -2.17
C ASN A 419 -1.77 -2.24 -3.68
N GLY A 420 -0.97 -3.15 -4.23
CA GLY A 420 -1.08 -3.55 -5.63
C GLY A 420 -2.43 -4.15 -5.99
N MET A 421 -3.02 -4.95 -5.09
CA MET A 421 -4.35 -5.51 -5.28
C MET A 421 -5.44 -4.43 -5.23
N ALA A 422 -5.33 -3.47 -4.31
CA ALA A 422 -6.26 -2.35 -4.17
C ALA A 422 -6.21 -1.38 -5.36
N LEU A 423 -5.01 -1.14 -5.94
CA LEU A 423 -4.83 -0.37 -7.18
C LEU A 423 -5.65 -0.94 -8.35
N MET A 424 -5.93 -2.23 -8.33
CA MET A 424 -6.75 -2.91 -9.34
C MET A 424 -8.25 -2.93 -9.00
N GLY A 425 -8.68 -2.25 -7.93
CA GLY A 425 -10.07 -2.13 -7.53
C GLY A 425 -10.59 -3.20 -6.57
N LEU A 426 -9.72 -4.07 -6.03
CA LEU A 426 -10.11 -5.02 -4.98
C LEU A 426 -10.25 -4.32 -3.62
N ARG A 427 -11.15 -4.82 -2.79
CA ARG A 427 -11.28 -4.48 -1.37
C ARG A 427 -10.53 -5.51 -0.56
N VAL A 428 -9.40 -5.13 -0.02
CA VAL A 428 -8.48 -6.08 0.58
C VAL A 428 -8.24 -5.80 2.06
N PHE A 429 -7.99 -6.89 2.81
CA PHE A 429 -7.54 -6.79 4.19
C PHE A 429 -6.27 -7.63 4.43
N GLY A 430 -5.43 -7.14 5.35
CA GLY A 430 -4.27 -7.86 5.82
C GLY A 430 -4.17 -7.80 7.34
N SER A 431 -3.73 -8.88 7.97
CA SER A 431 -3.71 -8.98 9.42
C SER A 431 -2.38 -9.47 9.96
N THR A 432 -1.99 -8.87 11.09
CA THR A 432 -0.89 -9.34 11.95
C THR A 432 -1.12 -8.88 13.40
N LYS A 433 -0.22 -9.19 14.34
CA LYS A 433 -0.25 -8.62 15.70
C LYS A 433 0.19 -7.15 15.67
N LEU A 434 -0.31 -6.33 16.58
CA LEU A 434 0.01 -4.89 16.61
C LEU A 434 1.51 -4.63 16.83
N CYS A 435 2.20 -5.46 17.61
CA CYS A 435 3.64 -5.35 17.83
C CYS A 435 4.51 -5.49 16.55
N PHE A 436 3.92 -6.00 15.44
CA PHE A 436 4.60 -6.09 14.14
C PHE A 436 4.27 -4.92 13.20
N LEU A 437 3.64 -3.86 13.70
CA LEU A 437 3.32 -2.69 12.89
C LEU A 437 4.53 -2.15 12.13
N ASN A 438 5.68 -2.08 12.78
CA ASN A 438 6.89 -1.50 12.20
C ASN A 438 7.33 -2.22 10.92
N GLU A 439 7.08 -3.52 10.84
CA GLU A 439 7.42 -4.33 9.66
C GLU A 439 6.57 -3.96 8.43
N CYS A 440 5.33 -3.51 8.62
CA CYS A 440 4.44 -3.14 7.50
C CYS A 440 4.25 -1.62 7.32
N LEU A 441 4.94 -0.79 8.11
CA LEU A 441 4.71 0.66 8.17
C LEU A 441 4.92 1.38 6.83
N SER A 442 5.91 0.98 6.02
CA SER A 442 6.11 1.57 4.68
C SER A 442 4.90 1.35 3.79
N GLY A 443 4.35 0.13 3.78
CA GLY A 443 3.15 -0.19 3.00
C GLY A 443 1.91 0.58 3.45
N LEU A 444 1.71 0.77 4.76
CA LEU A 444 0.62 1.58 5.29
C LEU A 444 0.74 3.04 4.84
N LYS A 445 1.94 3.62 4.92
CA LYS A 445 2.20 4.98 4.45
C LYS A 445 1.93 5.11 2.94
N MET A 446 2.32 4.11 2.14
CA MET A 446 2.04 4.09 0.71
C MET A 446 0.53 3.96 0.42
N SER A 447 -0.23 3.14 1.16
CA SER A 447 -1.69 3.12 1.07
C SER A 447 -2.29 4.49 1.32
N ALA A 448 -1.84 5.14 2.39
CA ALA A 448 -2.35 6.44 2.82
C ALA A 448 -2.02 7.55 1.81
N MET A 449 -0.82 7.52 1.23
CA MET A 449 -0.39 8.46 0.20
C MET A 449 -1.19 8.30 -1.10
N MET A 450 -1.47 7.05 -1.50
CA MET A 450 -2.24 6.74 -2.71
C MET A 450 -3.76 6.74 -2.49
N GLY A 451 -4.24 6.90 -1.25
CA GLY A 451 -5.67 6.86 -0.92
C GLY A 451 -6.32 5.48 -1.15
N LEU A 452 -5.56 4.38 -1.02
CA LEU A 452 -6.04 3.04 -1.35
C LEU A 452 -6.91 2.44 -0.25
N PRO A 453 -8.04 1.81 -0.58
CA PRO A 453 -8.98 1.25 0.38
C PRO A 453 -8.51 -0.12 0.93
N VAL A 454 -7.34 -0.14 1.54
CA VAL A 454 -6.79 -1.30 2.24
C VAL A 454 -7.19 -1.25 3.71
N THR A 455 -7.61 -2.40 4.26
CA THR A 455 -7.91 -2.55 5.68
C THR A 455 -6.80 -3.35 6.37
N TYR A 456 -6.05 -2.70 7.25
CA TYR A 456 -5.04 -3.36 8.07
C TYR A 456 -5.63 -3.73 9.42
N ILE A 457 -5.67 -5.02 9.76
CA ILE A 457 -6.27 -5.53 11.00
C ILE A 457 -5.13 -5.94 11.93
N PHE A 458 -5.01 -5.23 13.05
CA PHE A 458 -4.03 -5.50 14.08
C PHE A 458 -4.70 -6.11 15.31
N THR A 459 -4.23 -7.28 15.72
CA THR A 459 -4.72 -7.99 16.90
C THR A 459 -3.76 -7.84 18.07
N HIS A 460 -4.16 -8.26 19.27
CA HIS A 460 -3.32 -8.19 20.49
C HIS A 460 -2.87 -6.75 20.76
N ASP A 461 -3.86 -5.91 21.03
CA ASP A 461 -3.81 -4.45 20.98
C ASP A 461 -3.05 -3.77 22.13
N SER A 462 -2.68 -4.51 23.21
CA SER A 462 -2.11 -3.91 24.43
C SER A 462 -1.47 -4.95 25.37
N LEU A 463 -1.01 -4.48 26.55
CA LEU A 463 -0.37 -5.30 27.58
C LEU A 463 -1.24 -6.39 28.21
N TYR A 464 -2.52 -6.45 27.91
CA TYR A 464 -3.39 -7.57 28.29
C TYR A 464 -2.98 -8.92 27.68
N PHE A 465 -1.93 -8.92 26.85
CA PHE A 465 -1.29 -10.10 26.32
C PHE A 465 0.22 -10.02 26.57
N SER A 466 0.63 -10.18 27.82
CA SER A 466 2.01 -9.96 28.28
C SER A 466 2.86 -11.22 28.46
N GLU A 467 2.27 -12.42 28.26
CA GLU A 467 2.96 -13.69 28.50
C GLU A 467 4.21 -13.91 27.62
N GLU A 468 4.21 -13.36 26.38
CA GLU A 468 5.34 -13.49 25.45
C GLU A 468 6.51 -12.53 25.77
N GLY A 469 6.31 -11.59 26.70
CA GLY A 469 7.33 -10.63 27.13
C GLY A 469 7.34 -9.31 26.35
N PRO A 470 8.16 -8.33 26.79
CA PRO A 470 8.08 -6.93 26.35
C PRO A 470 8.30 -6.73 24.84
N ALA A 471 9.08 -7.58 24.17
CA ALA A 471 9.28 -7.49 22.73
C ALA A 471 8.02 -7.81 21.89
N ARG A 472 6.97 -8.33 22.51
CA ARG A 472 5.70 -8.69 21.87
C ARG A 472 4.52 -7.89 22.39
N ILE A 473 4.75 -7.00 23.34
CA ILE A 473 3.73 -6.11 23.89
C ILE A 473 3.80 -4.78 23.12
N PRO A 474 2.71 -4.37 22.44
CA PRO A 474 2.71 -3.06 21.79
C PRO A 474 2.77 -1.94 22.84
N ASN A 475 3.50 -0.87 22.51
CA ASN A 475 3.66 0.29 23.37
C ASN A 475 3.19 1.58 22.66
N ASN A 476 3.89 2.03 21.63
CA ASN A 476 3.61 3.27 20.91
C ASN A 476 2.93 3.07 19.54
N GLU A 477 2.65 1.86 19.14
CA GLU A 477 2.12 1.51 17.81
C GLU A 477 0.76 2.17 17.53
N LEU A 478 -0.11 2.29 18.53
CA LEU A 478 -1.39 3.02 18.40
C LEU A 478 -1.16 4.50 18.07
N THR A 479 -0.20 5.13 18.74
CA THR A 479 0.19 6.52 18.47
C THR A 479 0.75 6.66 17.05
N VAL A 480 1.62 5.74 16.62
CA VAL A 480 2.17 5.72 15.25
C VAL A 480 1.05 5.61 14.23
N LEU A 481 0.11 4.68 14.39
CA LEU A 481 -1.04 4.52 13.47
C LEU A 481 -1.88 5.80 13.37
N ARG A 482 -2.19 6.42 14.51
CA ARG A 482 -3.00 7.65 14.57
C ARG A 482 -2.31 8.89 14.00
N THR A 483 -0.99 8.84 13.81
CA THR A 483 -0.21 9.95 13.22
C THR A 483 0.05 9.82 11.74
N ILE A 484 -0.32 8.71 11.09
CA ILE A 484 -0.17 8.54 9.64
C ILE A 484 -1.22 9.42 8.93
N PRO A 485 -0.79 10.42 8.11
CA PRO A 485 -1.74 11.24 7.36
C PRO A 485 -2.63 10.40 6.45
N ASN A 486 -3.89 10.79 6.29
CA ASN A 486 -4.89 10.11 5.44
C ASN A 486 -5.23 8.67 5.84
N MET A 487 -4.71 8.14 6.94
CA MET A 487 -5.07 6.85 7.52
C MET A 487 -6.13 7.06 8.60
N ILE A 488 -7.20 6.28 8.59
CA ILE A 488 -8.18 6.27 9.69
C ILE A 488 -7.89 5.07 10.59
N THR A 489 -7.59 5.34 11.86
CA THR A 489 -7.34 4.30 12.85
C THR A 489 -8.57 4.10 13.72
N TYR A 490 -9.05 2.84 13.80
CA TYR A 490 -10.16 2.43 14.63
C TYR A 490 -9.68 1.48 15.74
N ARG A 491 -10.20 1.68 16.96
CA ARG A 491 -10.02 0.78 18.11
C ARG A 491 -11.37 0.61 18.83
N PRO A 492 -12.22 -0.32 18.35
CA PRO A 492 -13.56 -0.52 18.91
C PRO A 492 -13.55 -1.13 20.31
N ALA A 493 -14.51 -0.75 21.13
CA ALA A 493 -14.68 -1.26 22.49
C ALA A 493 -15.48 -2.56 22.56
N ASP A 494 -16.43 -2.75 21.65
CA ASP A 494 -17.31 -3.92 21.60
C ASP A 494 -17.75 -4.28 20.17
N ILE A 495 -18.63 -5.26 20.05
CA ILE A 495 -19.14 -5.76 18.77
C ILE A 495 -19.93 -4.68 17.99
N TYR A 496 -20.68 -3.79 18.64
CA TYR A 496 -21.42 -2.73 17.96
C TYR A 496 -20.48 -1.70 17.34
N GLU A 497 -19.46 -1.29 18.09
CA GLU A 497 -18.44 -0.41 17.55
C GLU A 497 -17.65 -1.09 16.44
N LEU A 498 -17.29 -2.39 16.59
CA LEU A 498 -16.61 -3.15 15.55
C LEU A 498 -17.41 -3.16 14.23
N MET A 499 -18.71 -3.41 14.30
CA MET A 499 -19.59 -3.39 13.12
C MET A 499 -19.70 -1.99 12.53
N GLY A 500 -19.78 -0.94 13.36
CA GLY A 500 -19.75 0.45 12.92
C GLY A 500 -18.42 0.84 12.26
N CYS A 501 -17.30 0.31 12.76
CA CYS A 501 -15.99 0.46 12.11
C CYS A 501 -16.01 -0.13 10.69
N TYR A 502 -16.48 -1.35 10.50
CA TYR A 502 -16.57 -1.97 9.18
C TYR A 502 -17.53 -1.23 8.24
N GLU A 503 -18.65 -0.73 8.73
CA GLU A 503 -19.55 0.12 7.95
C GLU A 503 -18.82 1.35 7.41
N ASN A 504 -18.07 2.05 8.28
CA ASN A 504 -17.27 3.20 7.85
C ASN A 504 -16.15 2.82 6.88
N ILE A 505 -15.38 1.77 7.17
CA ILE A 505 -14.26 1.30 6.34
C ILE A 505 -14.72 0.97 4.93
N LEU A 506 -15.80 0.22 4.80
CA LEU A 506 -16.28 -0.24 3.51
C LEU A 506 -16.96 0.88 2.71
N ASN A 507 -17.71 1.75 3.36
CA ASN A 507 -18.46 2.81 2.68
C ASN A 507 -17.59 4.03 2.31
N LYS A 508 -16.56 4.37 3.12
CA LYS A 508 -15.69 5.54 2.84
C LYS A 508 -14.59 5.27 1.84
N SER A 509 -14.23 4.01 1.57
CA SER A 509 -13.18 3.63 0.60
C SER A 509 -11.84 4.34 0.83
N VAL A 510 -11.39 4.40 2.09
CA VAL A 510 -10.13 5.04 2.49
C VAL A 510 -9.22 4.03 3.20
N PRO A 511 -7.89 4.24 3.20
CA PRO A 511 -6.98 3.39 3.95
C PRO A 511 -7.32 3.43 5.43
N SER A 512 -7.42 2.25 6.04
CA SER A 512 -7.88 2.14 7.42
C SER A 512 -7.08 1.11 8.20
N SER A 513 -6.81 1.39 9.47
CA SER A 513 -6.30 0.41 10.44
C SER A 513 -7.37 0.11 11.48
N LEU A 514 -7.57 -1.17 11.76
CA LEU A 514 -8.52 -1.68 12.75
C LEU A 514 -7.73 -2.44 13.82
N VAL A 515 -7.72 -1.93 15.03
CA VAL A 515 -6.97 -2.51 16.15
C VAL A 515 -7.96 -3.15 17.13
N ILE A 516 -7.83 -4.47 17.33
CA ILE A 516 -8.79 -5.26 18.09
C ILE A 516 -8.16 -6.04 19.23
N THR A 517 -8.86 -6.05 20.37
CA THR A 517 -8.41 -6.77 21.55
C THR A 517 -8.66 -8.27 21.45
N ARG A 518 -7.77 -9.05 22.08
CA ARG A 518 -7.97 -10.48 22.35
C ARG A 518 -8.90 -10.72 23.54
N ASN A 519 -9.08 -9.72 24.41
CA ASN A 519 -9.90 -9.86 25.62
C ASN A 519 -11.38 -10.07 25.27
N SER A 520 -12.05 -10.86 26.10
CA SER A 520 -13.49 -10.99 26.06
C SER A 520 -14.15 -9.74 26.62
N VAL A 521 -14.89 -9.02 25.79
CA VAL A 521 -15.60 -7.79 26.15
C VAL A 521 -17.11 -8.01 26.03
N PRO A 522 -17.90 -7.42 26.96
CA PRO A 522 -19.35 -7.47 26.85
C PRO A 522 -19.84 -6.47 25.80
N LYS A 523 -21.05 -6.68 25.28
CA LYS A 523 -21.80 -5.61 24.65
C LYS A 523 -22.04 -4.51 25.68
N LEU A 524 -21.59 -3.30 25.40
CA LEU A 524 -21.67 -2.19 26.33
C LEU A 524 -23.04 -1.48 26.27
N PRO A 525 -23.66 -1.13 27.40
CA PRO A 525 -24.81 -0.24 27.41
C PRO A 525 -24.46 1.11 26.80
N GLY A 526 -25.31 1.61 25.90
CA GLY A 526 -25.06 2.88 25.19
C GLY A 526 -24.15 2.78 23.95
N SER A 527 -23.50 1.65 23.72
CA SER A 527 -22.74 1.41 22.50
C SER A 527 -23.65 1.41 21.28
N ASN A 528 -23.22 2.09 20.18
CA ASN A 528 -24.00 2.19 18.97
C ASN A 528 -23.13 2.40 17.72
N TYR A 529 -23.65 1.95 16.56
CA TYR A 529 -22.96 2.02 15.28
C TYR A 529 -22.70 3.46 14.80
N ALA A 530 -23.70 4.35 14.99
CA ALA A 530 -23.69 5.71 14.49
C ALA A 530 -22.59 6.55 15.17
N GLY A 531 -22.34 6.33 16.45
CA GLY A 531 -21.30 7.04 17.21
C GLY A 531 -19.91 6.85 16.64
N VAL A 532 -19.64 5.69 16.03
CA VAL A 532 -18.35 5.39 15.38
C VAL A 532 -18.04 6.33 14.20
N SER A 533 -19.06 6.76 13.48
CA SER A 533 -18.89 7.66 12.33
C SER A 533 -18.33 9.03 12.70
N ASN A 534 -18.56 9.46 13.93
CA ASN A 534 -18.06 10.71 14.50
C ASN A 534 -16.70 10.55 15.19
N GLY A 535 -16.20 9.31 15.29
CA GLY A 535 -14.92 8.98 15.91
C GLY A 535 -14.91 8.92 17.42
N GLY A 536 -15.80 9.64 18.11
CA GLY A 536 -16.00 9.63 19.55
C GLY A 536 -17.40 10.07 19.91
N TYR A 537 -17.98 9.47 20.95
CA TYR A 537 -19.35 9.77 21.37
C TYR A 537 -19.56 9.46 22.88
N ILE A 538 -20.60 10.04 23.46
CA ILE A 538 -20.99 9.80 24.84
C ILE A 538 -21.62 8.41 24.94
N ILE A 539 -20.91 7.44 25.52
CA ILE A 539 -21.43 6.09 25.76
C ILE A 539 -22.21 6.01 27.09
N LYS A 540 -21.80 6.78 28.10
CA LYS A 540 -22.55 6.99 29.36
C LYS A 540 -22.66 8.48 29.62
N LYS A 541 -23.88 8.99 29.62
CA LYS A 541 -24.18 10.37 30.01
C LYS A 541 -24.27 10.49 31.55
N GLU A 542 -23.90 11.64 32.05
CA GLU A 542 -24.18 12.05 33.43
C GLU A 542 -25.70 12.04 33.73
N VAL A 543 -26.07 11.78 34.96
CA VAL A 543 -27.46 11.72 35.41
C VAL A 543 -27.91 13.08 35.97
N SER A 544 -27.02 13.77 36.67
CA SER A 544 -27.31 15.04 37.36
C SER A 544 -26.28 16.12 37.01
N LYS A 545 -25.20 16.21 37.79
CA LYS A 545 -24.12 17.18 37.58
C LYS A 545 -22.93 16.50 36.92
N LEU A 546 -22.37 17.12 35.90
CA LEU A 546 -21.16 16.63 35.25
C LEU A 546 -19.93 16.99 36.10
N ASP A 547 -19.41 16.05 36.89
CA ASP A 547 -18.26 16.25 37.77
C ASP A 547 -16.91 15.97 37.06
N GLY A 548 -16.91 15.16 36.01
CA GLY A 548 -15.72 14.84 35.21
C GLY A 548 -16.04 13.98 34.00
N ILE A 549 -15.06 13.83 33.14
CA ILE A 549 -15.16 13.03 31.90
C ILE A 549 -14.03 12.01 31.89
N ILE A 550 -14.35 10.74 31.56
CA ILE A 550 -13.36 9.72 31.23
C ILE A 550 -13.49 9.43 29.74
N VAL A 551 -12.37 9.54 29.01
CA VAL A 551 -12.27 9.19 27.60
C VAL A 551 -11.40 7.93 27.47
N SER A 552 -11.87 6.95 26.70
CA SER A 552 -11.13 5.71 26.45
C SER A 552 -11.43 5.17 25.06
N SER A 553 -10.53 4.32 24.54
CA SER A 553 -10.77 3.54 23.33
C SER A 553 -10.59 2.04 23.61
N GLY A 554 -11.15 1.18 22.76
CA GLY A 554 -10.96 -0.25 22.88
C GLY A 554 -11.46 -0.84 24.22
N SER A 555 -10.75 -1.84 24.73
CA SER A 555 -11.15 -2.57 25.95
C SER A 555 -11.20 -1.73 27.22
N GLU A 556 -10.47 -0.60 27.28
CA GLU A 556 -10.45 0.30 28.43
C GLU A 556 -11.79 1.00 28.68
N VAL A 557 -12.66 1.08 27.68
CA VAL A 557 -14.03 1.61 27.83
C VAL A 557 -14.82 0.80 28.85
N VAL A 558 -14.59 -0.53 28.92
CA VAL A 558 -15.24 -1.39 29.92
C VAL A 558 -14.87 -0.97 31.33
N SER A 559 -13.58 -0.79 31.61
CA SER A 559 -13.10 -0.33 32.93
C SER A 559 -13.58 1.09 33.26
N SER A 560 -13.58 1.98 32.27
CA SER A 560 -14.05 3.36 32.40
C SER A 560 -15.54 3.43 32.77
N MET A 561 -16.38 2.58 32.17
CA MET A 561 -17.79 2.47 32.49
C MET A 561 -17.99 1.99 33.94
N GLN A 562 -17.22 0.98 34.38
CA GLN A 562 -17.32 0.46 35.75
C GLN A 562 -16.80 1.48 36.77
N ILE A 563 -15.69 2.17 36.49
CA ILE A 563 -15.18 3.26 37.37
C ILE A 563 -16.22 4.36 37.51
N ALA A 564 -16.84 4.80 36.42
CA ALA A 564 -17.87 5.82 36.44
C ALA A 564 -19.11 5.38 37.27
N TYR A 565 -19.47 4.10 37.20
CA TYR A 565 -20.53 3.53 38.02
C TYR A 565 -20.17 3.55 39.52
N ASP A 566 -18.98 3.08 39.91
CA ASP A 566 -18.52 3.05 41.29
C ASP A 566 -18.39 4.46 41.89
N LEU A 567 -17.89 5.44 41.09
CA LEU A 567 -17.78 6.83 41.52
C LEU A 567 -19.15 7.49 41.71
N TYR A 568 -20.14 7.12 40.89
CA TYR A 568 -21.53 7.58 41.09
C TYR A 568 -22.10 7.17 42.44
N GLN A 569 -21.78 5.97 42.94
CA GLN A 569 -22.18 5.52 44.28
C GLN A 569 -21.53 6.35 45.41
N LYS A 570 -20.45 7.06 45.10
CA LYS A 570 -19.75 7.99 46.00
C LYS A 570 -20.16 9.46 45.79
N GLY A 571 -21.12 9.74 44.91
CA GLY A 571 -21.65 11.07 44.64
C GLY A 571 -20.92 11.86 43.56
N LEU A 572 -20.05 11.22 42.76
CA LEU A 572 -19.38 11.81 41.61
C LEU A 572 -20.01 11.30 40.30
N ASP A 573 -20.64 12.18 39.55
CA ASP A 573 -21.34 11.83 38.31
C ASP A 573 -20.44 12.06 37.07
N ILE A 574 -19.93 10.96 36.53
CA ILE A 574 -18.92 10.94 35.51
C ILE A 574 -19.52 10.57 34.16
N ARG A 575 -19.24 11.41 33.15
CA ARG A 575 -19.48 11.08 31.74
C ARG A 575 -18.41 10.13 31.24
N VAL A 576 -18.79 9.10 30.46
CA VAL A 576 -17.82 8.26 29.72
C VAL A 576 -17.98 8.51 28.24
N VAL A 577 -16.87 8.78 27.59
CA VAL A 577 -16.77 8.95 26.15
C VAL A 577 -15.99 7.77 25.57
N SER A 578 -16.64 7.00 24.69
CA SER A 578 -15.93 6.04 23.86
C SER A 578 -15.34 6.74 22.64
N MET A 579 -14.07 6.47 22.36
CA MET A 579 -13.29 7.10 21.28
C MET A 579 -12.78 6.05 20.30
N PRO A 580 -13.65 5.37 19.53
CA PRO A 580 -13.22 4.34 18.58
C PRO A 580 -12.28 4.88 17.49
N SER A 581 -12.29 6.18 17.19
CA SER A 581 -11.36 6.78 16.22
C SER A 581 -11.03 8.24 16.57
N LEU A 582 -9.89 8.45 17.19
CA LEU A 582 -9.42 9.80 17.52
C LEU A 582 -9.24 10.69 16.26
N ASN A 583 -8.75 10.11 15.14
CA ASN A 583 -8.60 10.85 13.90
C ASN A 583 -9.92 11.44 13.39
N LEU A 584 -11.00 10.67 13.42
CA LEU A 584 -12.33 11.15 13.01
C LEU A 584 -12.87 12.20 13.96
N PHE A 585 -12.76 11.98 15.28
CA PHE A 585 -13.25 12.92 16.28
C PHE A 585 -12.59 14.29 16.18
N LEU A 586 -11.27 14.33 16.01
CA LEU A 586 -10.54 15.58 15.87
C LEU A 586 -10.88 16.36 14.57
N ASN A 587 -11.45 15.68 13.58
CA ASN A 587 -11.93 16.28 12.35
C ASN A 587 -13.41 16.72 12.39
N MET A 588 -14.13 16.40 13.48
CA MET A 588 -15.49 16.90 13.68
C MET A 588 -15.48 18.41 13.96
N ASP A 589 -16.61 19.07 13.72
CA ASP A 589 -16.75 20.48 14.06
C ASP A 589 -16.58 20.71 15.58
N LYS A 590 -16.18 21.93 15.93
CA LYS A 590 -15.91 22.31 17.33
C LYS A 590 -17.14 22.22 18.23
N ALA A 591 -18.33 22.46 17.68
CA ALA A 591 -19.58 22.38 18.45
C ALA A 591 -19.87 20.94 18.87
N TYR A 592 -19.64 19.97 17.97
CA TYR A 592 -19.74 18.56 18.31
C TYR A 592 -18.70 18.14 19.35
N GLN A 593 -17.42 18.51 19.13
CA GLN A 593 -16.35 18.21 20.08
C GLN A 593 -16.68 18.74 21.48
N GLU A 594 -17.14 20.00 21.57
CA GLU A 594 -17.52 20.64 22.82
C GLU A 594 -18.78 20.03 23.47
N THR A 595 -19.72 19.52 22.67
CA THR A 595 -20.89 18.78 23.18
C THR A 595 -20.47 17.47 23.84
N VAL A 596 -19.50 16.75 23.25
CA VAL A 596 -19.03 15.46 23.77
C VAL A 596 -18.06 15.64 24.92
N ILE A 597 -17.10 16.56 24.78
CA ILE A 597 -16.03 16.85 25.76
C ILE A 597 -15.98 18.38 25.97
N PRO A 598 -16.86 18.93 26.86
CA PRO A 598 -16.82 20.35 27.21
C PRO A 598 -15.45 20.75 27.79
N SER A 599 -14.84 21.77 27.22
CA SER A 599 -13.52 22.27 27.64
C SER A 599 -13.47 22.78 29.10
N SER A 600 -14.62 23.11 29.67
CA SER A 600 -14.76 23.55 31.05
C SER A 600 -14.74 22.42 32.10
N VAL A 601 -14.74 21.15 31.66
CA VAL A 601 -14.85 19.98 32.56
C VAL A 601 -13.51 19.21 32.54
N LYS A 602 -13.06 18.78 33.76
CA LYS A 602 -11.88 17.91 33.87
C LYS A 602 -12.05 16.64 33.03
N THR A 603 -11.12 16.41 32.11
CA THR A 603 -11.14 15.25 31.19
C THR A 603 -9.92 14.38 31.43
N ILE A 604 -10.15 13.15 31.85
CA ILE A 604 -9.16 12.10 32.10
C ILE A 604 -9.20 11.13 30.94
N VAL A 605 -8.04 10.70 30.48
CA VAL A 605 -7.90 9.67 29.43
C VAL A 605 -7.34 8.39 30.03
N ILE A 606 -7.87 7.23 29.63
CA ILE A 606 -7.36 5.92 30.01
C ILE A 606 -7.09 5.12 28.73
N GLU A 607 -5.83 4.77 28.49
CA GLU A 607 -5.44 3.90 27.37
C GLU A 607 -4.19 3.07 27.68
N ALA A 608 -4.26 1.76 27.46
CA ALA A 608 -3.17 0.80 27.68
C ALA A 608 -2.12 0.84 26.54
N SER A 609 -1.61 2.04 26.24
CA SER A 609 -0.59 2.34 25.23
C SER A 609 0.01 3.70 25.55
N SER A 610 1.01 4.17 24.78
CA SER A 610 1.60 5.51 24.96
C SER A 610 0.56 6.62 24.90
N GLY A 611 0.60 7.49 25.92
CA GLY A 611 -0.34 8.58 26.12
C GLY A 611 -0.11 9.83 25.29
N LEU A 612 1.02 9.93 24.59
CA LEU A 612 1.49 11.17 23.97
C LEU A 612 0.44 11.90 23.11
N ILE A 613 -0.30 11.16 22.28
CA ILE A 613 -1.29 11.76 21.37
C ILE A 613 -2.53 12.32 22.09
N TRP A 614 -2.80 11.84 23.30
CA TRP A 614 -3.96 12.20 24.08
C TRP A 614 -3.88 13.58 24.76
N ASN A 615 -2.71 14.22 24.73
CA ASN A 615 -2.55 15.63 25.12
C ASN A 615 -3.48 16.59 24.33
N ARG A 616 -4.07 16.12 23.23
CA ARG A 616 -5.06 16.88 22.45
C ARG A 616 -6.47 16.82 23.04
N ILE A 617 -6.73 15.93 24.00
CA ILE A 617 -8.04 15.63 24.59
C ILE A 617 -8.06 15.83 26.08
N ALA A 618 -7.04 15.34 26.80
CA ALA A 618 -6.93 15.45 28.25
C ALA A 618 -6.81 16.92 28.69
N SER A 619 -7.35 17.23 29.88
CA SER A 619 -7.27 18.60 30.43
C SER A 619 -5.83 19.02 30.79
N SER A 620 -4.98 18.06 31.14
CA SER A 620 -3.53 18.25 31.36
C SER A 620 -2.80 16.93 31.14
N PRO A 621 -1.46 16.94 30.95
CA PRO A 621 -0.68 15.70 30.81
C PRO A 621 -0.86 14.73 31.98
N ASP A 622 -1.01 15.23 33.22
CA ASP A 622 -1.19 14.40 34.42
C ASP A 622 -2.56 13.68 34.45
N MET A 623 -3.49 14.07 33.58
CA MET A 623 -4.79 13.43 33.41
C MET A 623 -4.80 12.33 32.35
N ILE A 624 -3.63 11.88 31.90
CA ILE A 624 -3.48 10.78 30.95
C ILE A 624 -2.95 9.55 31.72
N LEU A 625 -3.81 8.57 31.90
CA LEU A 625 -3.46 7.29 32.49
C LEU A 625 -3.10 6.33 31.34
N SER A 626 -1.80 6.18 31.09
CA SER A 626 -1.23 5.49 29.93
C SER A 626 -0.08 4.56 30.33
N ILE A 627 0.43 3.82 29.36
CA ILE A 627 1.63 2.98 29.48
C ILE A 627 2.71 3.55 28.56
N ASP A 628 3.63 4.34 29.12
CA ASP A 628 4.68 5.02 28.37
C ASP A 628 6.03 4.32 28.46
N ASP A 629 6.18 3.35 29.37
CA ASP A 629 7.36 2.50 29.51
C ASP A 629 7.16 1.11 28.88
N PHE A 630 8.24 0.38 28.60
CA PHE A 630 8.13 -1.03 28.25
C PHE A 630 7.53 -1.84 29.38
N ALA A 631 6.48 -2.60 29.09
CA ALA A 631 5.85 -3.47 30.06
C ALA A 631 6.70 -4.71 30.36
N TYR A 632 6.35 -5.43 31.40
CA TYR A 632 7.01 -6.66 31.82
C TYR A 632 6.40 -7.88 31.12
N GLY A 633 7.20 -8.95 30.98
CA GLY A 633 6.69 -10.28 30.64
C GLY A 633 6.11 -10.97 31.87
N GLY A 634 4.98 -11.65 31.72
CA GLY A 634 4.34 -12.39 32.82
C GLY A 634 2.85 -12.56 32.64
N VAL A 635 2.20 -13.13 33.66
CA VAL A 635 0.75 -13.29 33.70
C VAL A 635 0.09 -11.90 33.65
N PRO A 636 -0.88 -11.65 32.75
CA PRO A 636 -1.41 -10.33 32.50
C PRO A 636 -1.85 -9.56 33.76
N ILE A 637 -2.52 -10.23 34.71
CA ILE A 637 -2.99 -9.55 35.93
C ILE A 637 -1.83 -9.06 36.80
N GLU A 638 -0.73 -9.83 36.88
CA GLU A 638 0.45 -9.43 37.65
C GLU A 638 1.16 -8.24 36.98
N VAL A 639 1.23 -8.26 35.65
CA VAL A 639 1.82 -7.17 34.86
C VAL A 639 0.99 -5.90 34.99
N LEU A 640 -0.33 -6.00 34.87
CA LEU A 640 -1.25 -4.87 35.06
C LEU A 640 -1.08 -4.24 36.45
N THR A 641 -1.04 -5.06 37.50
CA THR A 641 -0.82 -4.58 38.89
C THR A 641 0.55 -3.92 39.03
N LYS A 642 1.59 -4.52 38.46
CA LYS A 642 2.96 -3.96 38.49
C LYS A 642 3.06 -2.62 37.75
N MET A 643 2.32 -2.46 36.65
CA MET A 643 2.24 -1.22 35.86
C MET A 643 1.21 -0.22 36.43
N GLU A 644 0.55 -0.55 37.54
CA GLU A 644 -0.54 0.23 38.15
C GLU A 644 -1.66 0.56 37.15
N PHE A 645 -1.96 -0.39 36.27
CA PHE A 645 -2.97 -0.28 35.23
C PHE A 645 -4.11 -1.30 35.41
N ASP A 646 -4.17 -1.96 36.56
CA ASP A 646 -5.31 -2.76 36.96
C ASP A 646 -6.51 -1.87 37.37
N TYR A 647 -7.68 -2.49 37.50
CA TYR A 647 -8.93 -1.77 37.78
C TYR A 647 -8.88 -0.91 39.06
N ASP A 648 -8.35 -1.46 40.16
CA ASP A 648 -8.34 -0.76 41.46
C ASP A 648 -7.36 0.41 41.44
N SER A 649 -6.19 0.23 40.83
CA SER A 649 -5.20 1.30 40.64
C SER A 649 -5.76 2.43 39.77
N LEU A 650 -6.39 2.11 38.65
CA LEU A 650 -7.02 3.11 37.76
C LEU A 650 -8.14 3.87 38.46
N LYS A 651 -9.01 3.17 39.21
CA LYS A 651 -10.11 3.79 39.97
C LYS A 651 -9.58 4.80 40.99
N LEU A 652 -8.56 4.41 41.77
CA LEU A 652 -7.94 5.29 42.76
C LEU A 652 -7.31 6.53 42.11
N LYS A 653 -6.60 6.35 40.98
CA LYS A 653 -6.01 7.48 40.23
C LYS A 653 -7.10 8.43 39.73
N VAL A 654 -8.16 7.90 39.10
CA VAL A 654 -9.28 8.73 38.62
C VAL A 654 -9.93 9.50 39.76
N GLU A 655 -10.23 8.84 40.88
CA GLU A 655 -10.83 9.49 42.08
C GLU A 655 -9.93 10.62 42.59
N SER A 656 -8.63 10.39 42.69
CA SER A 656 -7.63 11.39 43.11
C SER A 656 -7.55 12.61 42.18
N LEU A 657 -7.63 12.39 40.85
CA LEU A 657 -7.55 13.46 39.86
C LEU A 657 -8.82 14.33 39.81
N LEU A 658 -9.97 13.78 40.19
CA LEU A 658 -11.24 14.51 40.22
C LEU A 658 -11.41 15.37 41.49
N ASN A 659 -10.89 14.91 42.61
CA ASN A 659 -10.88 15.68 43.87
C ASN A 659 -9.84 16.80 43.85
#